data_2b122df95542ac6df390358b404421c3
#
_entry.id   2b122df95542ac6df390358b404421c3
#
_cell.length_a   1.000
_cell.length_b   1.000
_cell.length_c   1.000
_cell.angle_alpha   90.00
_cell.angle_beta   90.00
_cell.angle_gamma   90.00
#
_symmetry.space_group_name_H-M   'P 1'
#
loop_
_entity.id
_entity.type
_entity.pdbx_description
1 polymer ?
#
loop_
_entity_poly.entity_id
_entity_poly.type
_entity_poly.pdbx_seq_one_letter_code
_entity_poly.pdbx_strand_id
1 'polypeptide(L)'
;MKNTKPFPFPLRPLLLATIAAWSPLTQAQSQAEDAAALPEVVVKESRSVSEKNQLPTTTESITAAKAADTVNAMNVEDTLKYLPNVLVRKRYIGDTQAPMSTRTTGINAGARSLIYADGMLLSALINNNNGNGSPRWFMVAPEEVERIDVLYGPFAAQYPGNSYGAVTEITTRMPDHFEASVKANTAFQDFSQYGTSNTYRAQEFSATLGNRSGDLSWWFSANHLDSYSQPVTYVTAATAPAGSVGGYAAQDRTGKNIVVLGANGLTHTVQDNAKLKLAYDFSPTLTAAYTLGYWQNRADSHGQSYLRNAAGATVYPSGLASNTTEQEQWMQSLSVRSKTQGVFDWEAVVSNFSMSKDLTRTSTGLYPAAQNGGNGTIADAGGTGWNTLDLKGVWRPDGVKGAHIVSFGGHYDQYKLVSPTYLTSNWNAGGNGALSTDSRGKTETSAVWAQDVWRLAQDWKATFGGRYEWWRAFGGYNYAVASGGINQPEVRNSGFSPKLSVAWTPGEQWQFTGSFGKALRFPTVGELYQNVQGSDGIFRQPNPNLQPERVLSSELAIERALDKGKVRVSLFQEDVSNALISQTATLGTVVSSYTQNIDKTRQRGVELVLQKDDALIRGLEINGSLTYVDARILGNSSFVSATSTSVGKRTPYVPEWRATLVGTYRPDDKWAYTLAGRYSGRLYSTVDNNDVNTHTYQGFDSYVVFDARVRYKIDKHWSTAVGIDNITNKDYFLFHPFPQRTLFAELKYDF
;
A
#
# COMPACT_ATOMS: atom_id res chain seq x y z
N MET A 1 -8.26 41.21 -8.54
CA MET A 1 -6.91 41.70 -8.24
C MET A 1 -6.88 42.20 -6.80
N LYS A 2 -6.42 41.38 -5.87
CA LYS A 2 -5.98 41.81 -4.55
C LYS A 2 -4.71 41.06 -4.22
N ASN A 3 -3.64 41.79 -4.01
CA ASN A 3 -2.30 41.37 -3.68
C ASN A 3 -2.31 40.50 -2.41
N THR A 4 -1.97 39.24 -2.53
CA THR A 4 -1.54 38.46 -1.39
C THR A 4 -0.05 38.70 -1.19
N LYS A 5 0.26 39.40 -0.09
CA LYS A 5 1.63 39.54 0.40
C LYS A 5 2.18 38.16 0.75
N PRO A 6 3.43 37.86 0.45
CA PRO A 6 4.07 36.64 0.91
C PRO A 6 4.31 36.73 2.42
N PHE A 7 3.89 35.71 3.16
CA PHE A 7 4.28 35.52 4.55
C PHE A 7 5.78 35.24 4.62
N PRO A 8 6.50 35.88 5.53
CA PRO A 8 7.91 35.57 5.74
C PRO A 8 8.05 34.27 6.49
N PHE A 9 8.69 33.30 5.87
CA PHE A 9 9.15 32.08 6.50
C PHE A 9 10.31 32.42 7.46
N PRO A 10 10.27 31.99 8.72
CA PRO A 10 11.49 31.94 9.52
C PRO A 10 12.25 30.68 9.10
N LEU A 11 13.28 30.85 8.30
CA LEU A 11 14.37 29.88 8.13
C LEU A 11 14.99 29.66 9.52
N ARG A 12 14.62 28.58 10.20
CA ARG A 12 15.46 28.04 11.27
C ARG A 12 16.61 27.30 10.60
N PRO A 13 17.87 27.66 10.86
CA PRO A 13 18.99 26.95 10.30
C PRO A 13 19.03 25.52 10.88
N LEU A 14 18.97 24.51 10.02
CA LEU A 14 19.47 23.19 10.35
C LEU A 14 20.94 23.35 10.70
N LEU A 15 21.30 23.05 11.95
CA LEU A 15 22.69 22.91 12.36
C LEU A 15 23.31 21.75 11.60
N LEU A 16 24.04 22.04 10.53
CA LEU A 16 25.01 21.12 9.96
C LEU A 16 26.17 21.02 10.95
N ALA A 17 26.22 19.93 11.70
CA ALA A 17 27.39 19.58 12.47
C ALA A 17 28.48 19.16 11.49
N THR A 18 29.39 20.08 11.19
CA THR A 18 30.65 19.78 10.47
C THR A 18 31.55 18.98 11.38
N ILE A 19 31.59 17.68 11.20
CA ILE A 19 32.66 16.82 11.77
C ILE A 19 33.83 16.92 10.80
N ALA A 20 34.82 17.75 11.16
CA ALA A 20 36.12 17.78 10.50
C ALA A 20 36.93 16.56 10.94
N ALA A 21 37.01 15.56 10.07
CA ALA A 21 37.96 14.45 10.25
C ALA A 21 39.34 14.87 9.71
N TRP A 22 40.32 15.00 10.57
CA TRP A 22 41.68 15.11 10.19
C TRP A 22 42.20 13.77 9.69
N SER A 23 42.66 13.72 8.44
CA SER A 23 43.46 12.61 7.91
C SER A 23 44.86 13.11 7.60
N PRO A 24 45.94 12.40 8.01
CA PRO A 24 47.30 12.74 7.62
C PRO A 24 47.55 12.34 6.16
N LEU A 25 48.07 13.28 5.39
CA LEU A 25 48.63 13.07 4.06
C LEU A 25 49.89 12.19 4.13
N THR A 26 49.80 10.96 3.64
CA THR A 26 50.98 10.18 3.27
C THR A 26 51.07 10.18 1.73
N GLN A 27 52.18 10.74 1.24
CA GLN A 27 52.62 10.64 -0.15
C GLN A 27 52.94 9.16 -0.47
N ALA A 28 52.34 8.62 -1.52
CA ALA A 28 52.80 7.39 -2.14
C ALA A 28 53.14 7.65 -3.60
N GLN A 29 54.32 7.26 -3.95
CA GLN A 29 54.92 7.36 -5.28
C GLN A 29 54.21 6.51 -6.31
N SER A 30 54.13 7.05 -7.54
CA SER A 30 53.67 6.36 -8.74
C SER A 30 54.58 5.20 -9.14
N GLN A 31 54.06 4.00 -9.17
CA GLN A 31 54.54 2.94 -10.06
C GLN A 31 53.42 2.58 -11.01
N ALA A 32 53.74 2.70 -12.30
CA ALA A 32 52.89 2.20 -13.37
C ALA A 32 53.00 0.67 -13.38
N GLU A 33 51.91 0.00 -13.12
CA GLU A 33 51.75 -1.43 -13.37
C GLU A 33 50.49 -1.70 -14.19
N ASP A 34 50.65 -2.65 -15.09
CA ASP A 34 49.77 -3.18 -16.10
C ASP A 34 48.25 -3.08 -15.84
N ALA A 35 47.51 -2.70 -16.88
CA ALA A 35 46.08 -2.76 -16.93
C ALA A 35 45.57 -4.21 -16.81
N ALA A 36 45.45 -4.69 -15.58
CA ALA A 36 44.66 -5.88 -15.31
C ALA A 36 43.19 -5.54 -15.59
N ALA A 37 42.57 -6.27 -16.50
CA ALA A 37 41.14 -6.21 -16.74
C ALA A 37 40.38 -6.31 -15.40
N LEU A 38 39.61 -5.28 -15.07
CA LEU A 38 38.74 -5.30 -13.89
C LEU A 38 37.86 -6.55 -13.95
N PRO A 39 37.75 -7.35 -12.87
CA PRO A 39 36.84 -8.46 -12.86
C PRO A 39 35.42 -7.93 -13.14
N GLU A 40 34.76 -8.59 -14.08
CA GLU A 40 33.35 -8.37 -14.39
C GLU A 40 32.58 -8.40 -13.08
N VAL A 41 32.06 -7.25 -12.62
CA VAL A 41 31.20 -7.18 -11.44
C VAL A 41 29.89 -7.83 -11.84
N VAL A 42 29.83 -9.15 -11.67
CA VAL A 42 28.56 -9.89 -11.70
C VAL A 42 27.77 -9.40 -10.50
N VAL A 43 26.85 -8.45 -10.72
CA VAL A 43 25.85 -8.06 -9.74
C VAL A 43 25.04 -9.34 -9.46
N LYS A 44 25.37 -10.02 -8.36
CA LYS A 44 24.53 -11.13 -7.88
C LYS A 44 23.20 -10.53 -7.50
N GLU A 45 22.21 -10.66 -8.40
CA GLU A 45 20.84 -10.31 -8.11
C GLU A 45 20.42 -10.98 -6.80
N SER A 46 20.00 -10.21 -5.79
CA SER A 46 19.63 -10.77 -4.50
C SER A 46 18.41 -11.69 -4.70
N ARG A 47 18.50 -12.93 -4.18
CA ARG A 47 17.40 -13.91 -4.28
C ARG A 47 16.15 -13.36 -3.60
N SER A 48 14.97 -13.65 -4.17
CA SER A 48 13.68 -13.31 -3.56
C SER A 48 13.51 -13.98 -2.18
N VAL A 49 12.63 -13.44 -1.36
CA VAL A 49 12.28 -14.02 -0.05
C VAL A 49 11.73 -15.45 -0.23
N SER A 50 10.94 -15.69 -1.28
CA SER A 50 10.42 -17.02 -1.61
C SER A 50 11.54 -18.01 -1.93
N GLU A 51 12.54 -17.61 -2.71
CA GLU A 51 13.70 -18.48 -3.03
C GLU A 51 14.59 -18.72 -1.81
N LYS A 52 14.86 -17.69 -1.00
CA LYS A 52 15.66 -17.81 0.25
C LYS A 52 15.00 -18.77 1.24
N ASN A 53 13.69 -18.72 1.39
CA ASN A 53 12.93 -19.52 2.34
C ASN A 53 12.26 -20.76 1.72
N GLN A 54 12.45 -21.01 0.43
CA GLN A 54 11.83 -22.10 -0.35
C GLN A 54 10.30 -22.15 -0.18
N LEU A 55 9.64 -20.98 -0.24
CA LEU A 55 8.20 -20.88 -0.06
C LEU A 55 7.46 -21.41 -1.31
N PRO A 56 6.32 -22.09 -1.13
CA PRO A 56 5.56 -22.67 -2.24
C PRO A 56 4.60 -21.65 -2.87
N THR A 57 5.01 -20.40 -2.99
CA THR A 57 4.17 -19.32 -3.47
C THR A 57 4.68 -18.78 -4.80
N THR A 58 3.77 -18.49 -5.72
CA THR A 58 4.08 -17.66 -6.89
C THR A 58 4.56 -16.30 -6.44
N THR A 59 5.72 -15.86 -6.95
CA THR A 59 6.36 -14.60 -6.50
C THR A 59 6.77 -13.77 -7.70
N GLU A 60 6.46 -12.47 -7.63
CA GLU A 60 6.94 -11.45 -8.55
C GLU A 60 7.77 -10.42 -7.80
N SER A 61 8.78 -9.88 -8.46
CA SER A 61 9.79 -9.05 -7.80
C SER A 61 10.19 -7.85 -8.65
N ILE A 62 10.58 -6.78 -7.95
CA ILE A 62 11.24 -5.64 -8.57
C ILE A 62 12.45 -5.24 -7.72
N THR A 63 13.61 -5.07 -8.38
CA THR A 63 14.82 -4.55 -7.73
C THR A 63 14.87 -3.03 -7.83
N ALA A 64 15.67 -2.38 -6.96
CA ALA A 64 15.90 -0.94 -6.99
C ALA A 64 16.39 -0.46 -8.37
N ALA A 65 17.31 -1.19 -8.99
CA ALA A 65 17.84 -0.85 -10.32
C ALA A 65 16.74 -0.87 -11.39
N LYS A 66 15.89 -1.92 -11.38
CA LYS A 66 14.77 -2.03 -12.32
C LYS A 66 13.73 -0.93 -12.08
N ALA A 67 13.39 -0.63 -10.84
CA ALA A 67 12.49 0.46 -10.48
C ALA A 67 13.01 1.82 -10.95
N ALA A 68 14.31 2.09 -10.78
CA ALA A 68 14.96 3.33 -11.22
C ALA A 68 14.89 3.53 -12.74
N ASP A 69 14.96 2.45 -13.53
CA ASP A 69 14.86 2.51 -14.99
C ASP A 69 13.41 2.62 -15.48
N THR A 70 12.43 2.05 -14.74
CA THR A 70 11.09 1.80 -15.29
C THR A 70 9.99 2.66 -14.69
N VAL A 71 10.17 3.21 -13.47
CA VAL A 71 9.08 3.84 -12.71
C VAL A 71 9.38 5.30 -12.39
N ASN A 72 8.43 6.19 -12.65
CA ASN A 72 8.43 7.56 -12.15
C ASN A 72 7.94 7.53 -10.69
N ALA A 73 8.84 7.24 -9.74
CA ALA A 73 8.49 7.04 -8.34
C ALA A 73 8.74 8.30 -7.52
N MET A 74 7.72 8.73 -6.76
CA MET A 74 7.81 9.74 -5.69
C MET A 74 7.58 9.10 -4.31
N ASN A 75 6.92 7.96 -4.25
CA ASN A 75 6.65 7.20 -3.04
C ASN A 75 6.97 5.71 -3.30
N VAL A 76 7.22 4.93 -2.23
CA VAL A 76 7.64 3.53 -2.38
C VAL A 76 6.62 2.66 -3.09
N GLU A 77 5.32 2.89 -2.85
CA GLU A 77 4.23 2.14 -3.49
C GLU A 77 4.15 2.34 -5.01
N ASP A 78 4.73 3.41 -5.56
CA ASP A 78 4.82 3.63 -7.01
C ASP A 78 5.64 2.53 -7.68
N THR A 79 6.63 1.97 -7.00
CA THR A 79 7.51 0.92 -7.54
C THR A 79 6.75 -0.37 -7.88
N LEU A 80 5.57 -0.58 -7.30
CA LEU A 80 4.72 -1.75 -7.55
C LEU A 80 3.86 -1.61 -8.82
N LYS A 81 3.82 -0.44 -9.43
CA LYS A 81 2.88 -0.02 -10.48
C LYS A 81 2.75 -1.01 -11.65
N TYR A 82 3.84 -1.68 -12.02
CA TYR A 82 3.87 -2.58 -13.17
C TYR A 82 4.01 -4.06 -12.80
N LEU A 83 4.03 -4.39 -11.51
CA LEU A 83 4.04 -5.79 -11.11
C LEU A 83 2.73 -6.49 -11.52
N PRO A 84 2.80 -7.77 -11.92
CA PRO A 84 1.64 -8.53 -12.35
C PRO A 84 0.51 -8.45 -11.32
N ASN A 85 -0.65 -8.01 -11.78
CA ASN A 85 -1.89 -7.98 -11.02
C ASN A 85 -1.83 -7.28 -9.65
N VAL A 86 -0.95 -6.31 -9.49
CA VAL A 86 -0.91 -5.39 -8.35
C VAL A 86 -1.53 -4.05 -8.76
N LEU A 87 -2.41 -3.52 -7.92
CA LEU A 87 -2.94 -2.17 -8.06
C LEU A 87 -2.88 -1.48 -6.70
N VAL A 88 -2.13 -0.40 -6.63
CA VAL A 88 -2.14 0.52 -5.50
C VAL A 88 -3.01 1.72 -5.87
N ARG A 89 -4.07 1.96 -5.08
CA ARG A 89 -5.01 3.06 -5.31
C ARG A 89 -4.50 4.34 -4.64
N LYS A 90 -3.54 5.00 -5.28
CA LYS A 90 -2.99 6.28 -4.86
C LYS A 90 -3.68 7.43 -5.62
N ARG A 91 -4.31 8.36 -4.90
CA ARG A 91 -5.11 9.46 -5.48
C ARG A 91 -4.26 10.66 -5.92
N TYR A 92 -3.13 10.90 -5.26
CA TYR A 92 -2.17 11.97 -5.55
C TYR A 92 -0.80 11.65 -4.95
N ILE A 93 0.24 12.38 -5.31
CA ILE A 93 1.58 12.22 -4.73
C ILE A 93 1.55 12.62 -3.25
N GLY A 94 1.98 11.73 -2.36
CA GLY A 94 1.90 11.93 -0.90
C GLY A 94 0.57 11.48 -0.26
N ASP A 95 -0.29 10.78 -1.01
CA ASP A 95 -1.52 10.18 -0.46
C ASP A 95 -1.19 9.13 0.61
N THR A 96 -1.65 9.34 1.84
CA THR A 96 -1.47 8.39 2.95
C THR A 96 -2.51 7.26 2.96
N GLN A 97 -3.46 7.28 2.03
CA GLN A 97 -4.58 6.35 1.93
C GLN A 97 -4.52 5.55 0.62
N ALA A 98 -3.44 4.80 0.42
CA ALA A 98 -3.15 4.05 -0.79
C ALA A 98 -3.22 2.52 -0.54
N PRO A 99 -4.43 1.91 -0.48
CA PRO A 99 -4.57 0.47 -0.31
C PRO A 99 -4.09 -0.27 -1.54
N MET A 100 -3.55 -1.48 -1.30
CA MET A 100 -3.11 -2.39 -2.35
C MET A 100 -4.15 -3.48 -2.59
N SER A 101 -4.43 -3.79 -3.84
CA SER A 101 -5.19 -4.96 -4.24
C SER A 101 -4.38 -5.88 -5.16
N THR A 102 -4.74 -7.15 -5.14
CA THR A 102 -4.14 -8.20 -5.95
C THR A 102 -5.21 -8.94 -6.75
N ARG A 103 -4.92 -10.15 -7.25
CA ARG A 103 -5.78 -10.99 -8.10
C ARG A 103 -7.25 -11.06 -7.64
N THR A 104 -7.44 -11.29 -6.34
CA THR A 104 -8.73 -11.67 -5.75
C THR A 104 -9.23 -10.67 -4.73
N THR A 105 -8.42 -9.70 -4.33
CA THR A 105 -8.76 -8.69 -3.34
C THR A 105 -9.16 -7.37 -3.99
N GLY A 106 -10.16 -6.71 -3.41
CA GLY A 106 -10.60 -5.40 -3.89
C GLY A 106 -9.75 -4.24 -3.36
N ILE A 107 -9.78 -3.12 -4.07
CA ILE A 107 -9.01 -1.89 -3.74
C ILE A 107 -9.46 -1.16 -2.47
N ASN A 108 -10.45 -1.67 -1.75
CA ASN A 108 -10.90 -1.15 -0.46
C ASN A 108 -10.68 -2.15 0.69
N ALA A 109 -9.93 -3.24 0.46
CA ALA A 109 -9.78 -4.33 1.41
C ALA A 109 -8.33 -4.41 1.93
N GLY A 110 -7.92 -3.42 2.73
CA GLY A 110 -6.54 -3.30 3.25
C GLY A 110 -6.09 -4.48 4.12
N ALA A 111 -7.01 -5.19 4.79
CA ALA A 111 -6.70 -6.29 5.69
C ALA A 111 -6.64 -7.68 5.01
N ARG A 112 -6.52 -7.75 3.70
CA ARG A 112 -6.43 -9.00 2.92
C ARG A 112 -5.06 -9.23 2.29
N SER A 113 -4.16 -8.26 2.42
CA SER A 113 -2.77 -8.36 1.99
C SER A 113 -1.88 -7.78 3.07
N LEU A 114 -0.71 -8.37 3.27
CA LEU A 114 0.26 -7.92 4.26
C LEU A 114 1.46 -7.30 3.57
N ILE A 115 1.91 -6.18 4.11
CA ILE A 115 3.10 -5.47 3.67
C ILE A 115 4.09 -5.43 4.83
N TYR A 116 5.29 -5.91 4.58
CA TYR A 116 6.41 -5.88 5.52
C TYR A 116 7.57 -5.07 4.95
N ALA A 117 8.34 -4.44 5.83
CA ALA A 117 9.65 -3.88 5.53
C ALA A 117 10.66 -4.45 6.53
N ASP A 118 11.64 -5.23 6.03
CA ASP A 118 12.66 -5.92 6.84
C ASP A 118 12.06 -6.75 8.01
N GLY A 119 10.88 -7.35 7.80
CA GLY A 119 10.13 -8.11 8.80
C GLY A 119 9.22 -7.28 9.71
N MET A 120 9.21 -5.95 9.59
CA MET A 120 8.23 -5.09 10.28
C MET A 120 6.93 -4.98 9.50
N LEU A 121 5.80 -5.18 10.16
CA LEU A 121 4.49 -5.08 9.54
C LEU A 121 4.06 -3.63 9.36
N LEU A 122 3.87 -3.22 8.10
CA LEU A 122 3.34 -1.91 7.69
C LEU A 122 1.84 -1.91 7.44
N SER A 123 1.20 -3.09 7.31
CA SER A 123 -0.24 -3.20 7.16
C SER A 123 -0.96 -2.78 8.43
N ALA A 124 -1.87 -1.82 8.33
CA ALA A 124 -2.64 -1.31 9.45
C ALA A 124 -3.90 -2.18 9.66
N LEU A 125 -3.75 -3.37 10.27
CA LEU A 125 -4.88 -4.27 10.57
C LEU A 125 -5.79 -3.74 11.69
N ILE A 126 -5.81 -2.45 11.89
CA ILE A 126 -6.80 -1.76 12.74
C ILE A 126 -8.14 -1.60 12.02
N ASN A 127 -8.15 -1.62 10.69
CA ASN A 127 -9.37 -1.58 9.87
C ASN A 127 -9.17 -2.30 8.53
N ASN A 128 -10.28 -2.51 7.80
CA ASN A 128 -10.30 -3.11 6.47
C ASN A 128 -10.93 -2.14 5.47
N ASN A 129 -10.34 -0.96 5.33
CA ASN A 129 -10.81 0.10 4.45
C ASN A 129 -9.64 0.84 3.78
N ASN A 130 -9.96 1.81 2.96
CA ASN A 130 -9.00 2.67 2.27
C ASN A 130 -8.61 3.95 3.03
N GLY A 131 -8.99 4.06 4.29
CA GLY A 131 -8.61 5.15 5.20
C GLY A 131 -7.53 4.69 6.18
N ASN A 132 -7.91 4.59 7.46
CA ASN A 132 -7.02 4.16 8.53
C ASN A 132 -6.54 2.69 8.43
N GLY A 133 -7.17 1.86 7.58
CA GLY A 133 -6.72 0.52 7.22
C GLY A 133 -5.70 0.46 6.08
N SER A 134 -5.33 1.58 5.46
CA SER A 134 -4.29 1.61 4.42
C SER A 134 -2.91 1.29 4.98
N PRO A 135 -2.05 0.60 4.21
CA PRO A 135 -0.67 0.32 4.61
C PRO A 135 0.14 1.61 4.85
N ARG A 136 1.11 1.55 5.73
CA ARG A 136 1.98 2.68 6.10
C ARG A 136 3.19 2.78 5.17
N TRP A 137 2.93 2.91 3.87
CA TRP A 137 3.93 3.00 2.81
C TRP A 137 4.98 4.09 3.09
N PHE A 138 4.53 5.23 3.57
CA PHE A 138 5.35 6.41 3.88
C PHE A 138 6.42 6.18 4.95
N MET A 139 6.41 5.02 5.63
CA MET A 139 7.49 4.63 6.53
C MET A 139 8.73 4.12 5.79
N VAL A 140 8.68 3.97 4.45
CA VAL A 140 9.81 3.57 3.60
C VAL A 140 9.92 4.54 2.44
N ALA A 141 11.10 5.11 2.23
CA ALA A 141 11.39 5.92 1.05
C ALA A 141 11.86 5.03 -0.13
N PRO A 142 11.60 5.42 -1.39
CA PRO A 142 12.05 4.64 -2.57
C PRO A 142 13.56 4.36 -2.58
N GLU A 143 14.37 5.28 -2.06
CA GLU A 143 15.84 5.20 -2.02
C GLU A 143 16.37 4.14 -1.07
N GLU A 144 15.54 3.73 -0.10
CA GLU A 144 15.89 2.69 0.87
C GLU A 144 15.75 1.29 0.30
N VAL A 145 14.93 1.15 -0.75
CA VAL A 145 14.57 -0.16 -1.31
C VAL A 145 15.79 -0.81 -1.98
N GLU A 146 16.06 -2.05 -1.63
CA GLU A 146 16.93 -2.96 -2.39
C GLU A 146 16.09 -3.80 -3.35
N ARG A 147 14.98 -4.36 -2.83
CA ARG A 147 14.08 -5.26 -3.55
C ARG A 147 12.69 -5.27 -2.92
N ILE A 148 11.68 -5.46 -3.74
CA ILE A 148 10.32 -5.76 -3.30
C ILE A 148 9.87 -7.07 -3.93
N ASP A 149 9.37 -7.99 -3.11
CA ASP A 149 8.81 -9.27 -3.51
C ASP A 149 7.31 -9.29 -3.18
N VAL A 150 6.48 -9.71 -4.12
CA VAL A 150 5.03 -9.93 -3.93
C VAL A 150 4.74 -11.41 -4.07
N LEU A 151 4.29 -12.03 -2.97
CA LEU A 151 3.97 -13.45 -2.85
C LEU A 151 2.46 -13.62 -2.91
N TYR A 152 1.94 -14.37 -3.87
CA TYR A 152 0.50 -14.53 -4.09
C TYR A 152 -0.06 -15.78 -3.41
N GLY A 153 -1.22 -15.62 -2.79
CA GLY A 153 -2.00 -16.70 -2.18
C GLY A 153 -1.49 -17.16 -0.81
N PRO A 154 -2.32 -17.89 -0.06
CA PRO A 154 -2.06 -18.27 1.32
C PRO A 154 -1.31 -19.60 1.44
N PHE A 155 -0.25 -19.84 0.66
CA PHE A 155 0.37 -21.16 0.55
C PHE A 155 1.55 -21.38 1.52
N ALA A 156 2.08 -20.33 2.13
CA ALA A 156 3.14 -20.41 3.13
C ALA A 156 2.59 -20.38 4.56
N ALA A 157 2.98 -21.32 5.42
CA ALA A 157 2.46 -21.45 6.78
C ALA A 157 2.94 -20.34 7.73
N GLN A 158 4.08 -19.71 7.43
CA GLN A 158 4.65 -18.65 8.27
C GLN A 158 3.79 -17.38 8.31
N TYR A 159 3.00 -17.08 7.28
CA TYR A 159 2.20 -15.87 7.22
C TYR A 159 0.79 -16.06 7.79
N PRO A 160 0.25 -15.04 8.51
CA PRO A 160 -1.11 -15.07 9.04
C PRO A 160 -2.18 -15.09 7.95
N GLY A 161 -3.41 -15.43 8.33
CA GLY A 161 -4.54 -15.55 7.40
C GLY A 161 -4.93 -14.27 6.67
N ASN A 162 -4.60 -13.10 7.21
CA ASN A 162 -4.77 -11.80 6.57
C ASN A 162 -3.91 -11.61 5.29
N SER A 163 -3.06 -12.59 4.96
CA SER A 163 -2.18 -12.60 3.77
C SER A 163 -2.76 -13.33 2.57
N TYR A 164 -4.02 -13.74 2.58
CA TYR A 164 -4.54 -14.61 1.53
C TYR A 164 -4.55 -13.97 0.13
N GLY A 165 -4.63 -12.64 0.04
CA GLY A 165 -4.47 -11.92 -1.22
C GLY A 165 -3.02 -11.89 -1.70
N ALA A 166 -2.13 -11.38 -0.86
CA ALA A 166 -0.67 -11.40 -1.07
C ALA A 166 0.10 -11.02 0.20
N VAL A 167 1.40 -11.32 0.18
CA VAL A 167 2.40 -10.73 1.05
C VAL A 167 3.35 -9.90 0.19
N THR A 168 3.59 -8.65 0.58
CA THR A 168 4.61 -7.79 -0.02
C THR A 168 5.75 -7.65 0.99
N GLU A 169 6.94 -8.09 0.60
CA GLU A 169 8.17 -7.99 1.41
C GLU A 169 9.09 -6.95 0.80
N ILE A 170 9.27 -5.83 1.49
CA ILE A 170 10.22 -4.80 1.14
C ILE A 170 11.53 -5.10 1.87
N THR A 171 12.56 -5.45 1.12
CA THR A 171 13.94 -5.53 1.64
C THR A 171 14.58 -4.17 1.44
N THR A 172 15.05 -3.54 2.51
CA THR A 172 15.76 -2.28 2.43
C THR A 172 17.27 -2.48 2.55
N ARG A 173 18.01 -1.53 1.99
CA ARG A 173 19.47 -1.57 1.93
C ARG A 173 20.13 -1.64 3.31
N MET A 174 21.26 -2.36 3.38
CA MET A 174 22.21 -2.30 4.48
C MET A 174 23.62 -2.38 3.87
N PRO A 175 24.42 -1.31 3.94
CA PRO A 175 25.69 -1.23 3.25
C PRO A 175 26.74 -2.14 3.88
N ASP A 176 27.67 -2.62 3.05
CA ASP A 176 28.89 -3.34 3.43
C ASP A 176 30.16 -2.48 3.29
N HIS A 177 30.03 -1.28 2.75
CA HIS A 177 31.06 -0.25 2.61
C HIS A 177 30.41 1.15 2.74
N PHE A 178 31.20 2.21 2.65
CA PHE A 178 30.66 3.57 2.67
C PHE A 178 29.81 3.83 1.42
N GLU A 179 28.55 4.20 1.64
CA GLU A 179 27.60 4.63 0.61
C GLU A 179 26.92 5.92 1.07
N ALA A 180 26.78 6.86 0.17
CA ALA A 180 25.96 8.05 0.39
C ALA A 180 25.29 8.46 -0.92
N SER A 181 24.07 8.97 -0.83
CA SER A 181 23.40 9.57 -1.99
C SER A 181 22.51 10.73 -1.60
N VAL A 182 22.32 11.65 -2.54
CA VAL A 182 21.30 12.70 -2.48
C VAL A 182 20.49 12.66 -3.75
N LYS A 183 19.19 12.92 -3.64
CA LYS A 183 18.28 12.91 -4.78
C LYS A 183 17.26 14.03 -4.65
N ALA A 184 16.96 14.68 -5.78
CA ALA A 184 15.88 15.65 -5.93
C ALA A 184 14.93 15.19 -7.03
N ASN A 185 13.65 15.13 -6.72
CA ASN A 185 12.56 14.86 -7.65
C ASN A 185 11.60 16.03 -7.73
N THR A 186 11.03 16.25 -8.90
CA THR A 186 9.89 17.14 -9.07
C THR A 186 8.87 16.56 -10.02
N ALA A 187 7.60 16.86 -9.75
CA ALA A 187 6.49 16.45 -10.60
C ALA A 187 5.54 17.63 -10.84
N PHE A 188 4.98 17.69 -12.05
CA PHE A 188 3.99 18.68 -12.46
C PHE A 188 2.82 17.96 -13.11
N GLN A 189 1.66 18.02 -12.48
CA GLN A 189 0.43 17.40 -12.94
C GLN A 189 -0.53 18.44 -13.48
N ASP A 190 -0.80 18.41 -14.77
CA ASP A 190 -1.91 19.17 -15.34
C ASP A 190 -3.22 18.44 -15.05
N PHE A 191 -4.22 19.20 -14.58
CA PHE A 191 -5.52 18.65 -14.25
C PHE A 191 -6.63 19.59 -14.72
N SER A 192 -7.61 19.03 -15.41
CA SER A 192 -8.79 19.78 -15.84
C SER A 192 -10.03 18.89 -15.77
N GLN A 193 -10.93 19.23 -14.84
CA GLN A 193 -12.23 18.55 -14.71
C GLN A 193 -13.25 19.45 -14.03
N TYR A 194 -14.47 19.51 -14.58
CA TYR A 194 -15.50 20.43 -14.15
C TYR A 194 -14.95 21.88 -14.08
N GLY A 195 -15.17 22.60 -12.98
CA GLY A 195 -14.74 23.96 -12.78
C GLY A 195 -13.30 24.11 -12.26
N THR A 196 -12.53 23.04 -12.16
CA THR A 196 -11.13 23.08 -11.75
C THR A 196 -10.23 22.86 -12.96
N SER A 197 -9.29 23.76 -13.20
CA SER A 197 -8.20 23.62 -14.18
C SER A 197 -6.95 24.27 -13.58
N ASN A 198 -5.92 23.45 -13.31
CA ASN A 198 -4.68 23.91 -12.68
C ASN A 198 -3.54 22.90 -12.89
N THR A 199 -2.30 23.36 -12.65
CA THR A 199 -1.13 22.50 -12.57
C THR A 199 -0.73 22.32 -11.12
N TYR A 200 -0.72 21.09 -10.65
CA TYR A 200 -0.34 20.70 -9.27
C TYR A 200 1.11 20.22 -9.27
N ARG A 201 1.89 20.66 -8.29
CA ARG A 201 3.30 20.32 -8.18
C ARG A 201 3.56 19.42 -6.99
N ALA A 202 4.61 18.60 -7.09
CA ALA A 202 5.22 17.92 -5.99
C ALA A 202 6.74 18.02 -6.09
N GLN A 203 7.42 18.13 -4.95
CA GLN A 203 8.87 18.16 -4.84
C GLN A 203 9.30 17.20 -3.73
N GLU A 204 10.33 16.42 -3.99
CA GLU A 204 10.90 15.49 -3.03
C GLU A 204 12.42 15.65 -2.98
N PHE A 205 12.96 15.67 -1.78
CA PHE A 205 14.39 15.65 -1.52
C PHE A 205 14.71 14.49 -0.58
N SER A 206 15.67 13.68 -0.95
CA SER A 206 16.12 12.57 -0.10
C SER A 206 17.63 12.54 0.01
N ALA A 207 18.08 12.03 1.15
CA ALA A 207 19.48 11.77 1.43
C ALA A 207 19.63 10.43 2.14
N THR A 208 20.62 9.66 1.74
CA THR A 208 20.98 8.39 2.38
C THR A 208 22.46 8.38 2.69
N LEU A 209 22.81 7.74 3.81
CA LEU A 209 24.20 7.63 4.26
C LEU A 209 24.36 6.31 5.02
N GLY A 210 25.41 5.56 4.72
CA GLY A 210 25.66 4.35 5.46
C GLY A 210 27.09 3.86 5.31
N ASN A 211 27.49 2.96 6.19
CA ASN A 211 28.81 2.36 6.18
C ASN A 211 28.83 1.05 6.96
N ARG A 212 29.87 0.28 6.75
CA ARG A 212 30.28 -0.82 7.61
C ARG A 212 31.66 -0.55 8.17
N SER A 213 31.82 -0.69 9.49
CA SER A 213 33.08 -0.58 10.19
C SER A 213 33.24 -1.80 11.10
N GLY A 214 34.12 -2.74 10.70
CA GLY A 214 34.22 -4.04 11.37
C GLY A 214 32.92 -4.81 11.33
N ASP A 215 32.40 -5.14 12.51
CA ASP A 215 31.14 -5.93 12.66
C ASP A 215 29.87 -5.07 12.72
N LEU A 216 30.02 -3.73 12.72
CA LEU A 216 28.90 -2.79 12.76
C LEU A 216 28.61 -2.24 11.37
N SER A 217 27.40 -2.48 10.88
CA SER A 217 26.81 -1.77 9.73
C SER A 217 25.76 -0.80 10.22
N TRP A 218 25.68 0.37 9.58
CA TRP A 218 24.66 1.36 9.88
C TRP A 218 24.18 2.05 8.61
N TRP A 219 22.92 2.46 8.63
CA TRP A 219 22.27 3.17 7.54
C TRP A 219 21.36 4.25 8.10
N PHE A 220 21.43 5.44 7.50
CA PHE A 220 20.53 6.55 7.77
C PHE A 220 19.90 7.02 6.47
N SER A 221 18.60 7.30 6.50
CA SER A 221 17.87 7.95 5.41
C SER A 221 17.02 9.09 5.94
N ALA A 222 16.86 10.13 5.12
CA ALA A 222 15.92 11.23 5.33
C ALA A 222 15.25 11.58 4.02
N ASN A 223 13.94 11.87 4.06
CA ASN A 223 13.14 12.23 2.91
C ASN A 223 12.19 13.37 3.28
N HIS A 224 12.05 14.35 2.41
CA HIS A 224 11.13 15.47 2.52
C HIS A 224 10.27 15.57 1.26
N LEU A 225 8.96 15.58 1.41
CA LEU A 225 7.98 15.71 0.32
C LEU A 225 7.08 16.92 0.57
N ASP A 226 7.00 17.82 -0.41
CA ASP A 226 6.01 18.94 -0.49
C ASP A 226 5.15 18.71 -1.73
N SER A 227 3.84 18.51 -1.56
CA SER A 227 2.95 18.11 -2.64
C SER A 227 1.59 18.80 -2.56
N TYR A 228 1.06 19.19 -3.73
CA TYR A 228 -0.29 19.69 -3.93
C TYR A 228 -1.12 18.72 -4.73
N SER A 229 -2.36 18.45 -4.28
CA SER A 229 -3.27 17.54 -4.98
C SER A 229 -4.31 18.25 -5.82
N GLN A 230 -4.76 17.60 -6.89
CA GLN A 230 -6.03 17.93 -7.54
C GLN A 230 -7.19 17.68 -6.56
N PRO A 231 -8.44 18.13 -6.87
CA PRO A 231 -9.63 17.78 -6.10
C PRO A 231 -9.75 16.28 -5.89
N VAL A 232 -10.04 15.86 -4.67
CA VAL A 232 -10.23 14.43 -4.35
C VAL A 232 -11.72 14.08 -4.33
N THR A 233 -12.61 15.03 -3.98
CA THR A 233 -14.05 14.81 -3.93
C THR A 233 -14.81 16.00 -4.51
N TYR A 234 -16.10 15.78 -4.87
CA TYR A 234 -16.97 16.83 -5.38
C TYR A 234 -18.23 16.97 -4.52
N VAL A 235 -18.72 18.20 -4.43
CA VAL A 235 -20.03 18.51 -3.85
C VAL A 235 -21.08 18.42 -4.95
N THR A 236 -22.08 17.56 -4.75
CA THR A 236 -23.12 17.31 -5.73
C THR A 236 -24.51 17.47 -5.11
N ALA A 237 -25.49 17.90 -5.90
CA ALA A 237 -26.89 17.95 -5.52
C ALA A 237 -27.79 17.61 -6.73
N ALA A 238 -29.08 17.35 -6.49
CA ALA A 238 -30.03 17.14 -7.57
C ALA A 238 -30.24 18.40 -8.44
N THR A 239 -30.16 19.58 -7.83
CA THR A 239 -30.28 20.88 -8.51
C THR A 239 -29.33 21.88 -7.89
N ALA A 240 -28.94 22.90 -8.66
CA ALA A 240 -28.19 24.04 -8.12
C ALA A 240 -29.08 24.89 -7.20
N PRO A 241 -28.51 25.55 -6.17
CA PRO A 241 -29.24 26.48 -5.31
C PRO A 241 -29.92 27.60 -6.10
N ALA A 242 -31.14 28.01 -5.69
CA ALA A 242 -31.88 29.08 -6.35
C ALA A 242 -31.06 30.39 -6.40
N GLY A 243 -31.13 31.08 -7.53
CA GLY A 243 -30.39 32.34 -7.75
C GLY A 243 -28.91 32.18 -8.00
N SER A 244 -28.39 30.95 -8.10
CA SER A 244 -27.03 30.67 -8.53
C SER A 244 -26.98 30.29 -10.02
N VAL A 245 -25.83 30.62 -10.66
CA VAL A 245 -25.45 30.20 -12.00
C VAL A 245 -24.12 29.45 -11.92
N GLY A 246 -23.84 28.61 -12.91
CA GLY A 246 -22.67 27.73 -12.92
C GLY A 246 -23.04 26.34 -12.37
N GLY A 247 -22.01 25.55 -12.03
CA GLY A 247 -22.14 24.13 -11.78
C GLY A 247 -22.14 23.33 -13.10
N TYR A 248 -21.99 22.03 -12.99
CA TYR A 248 -21.82 21.13 -14.13
C TYR A 248 -22.85 20.01 -14.05
N ALA A 249 -23.70 19.90 -15.07
CA ALA A 249 -24.64 18.80 -15.20
C ALA A 249 -23.86 17.47 -15.35
N ALA A 250 -24.24 16.48 -14.58
CA ALA A 250 -23.65 15.16 -14.57
C ALA A 250 -24.70 14.10 -14.22
N GLN A 251 -24.31 12.85 -14.20
CA GLN A 251 -25.09 11.77 -13.61
C GLN A 251 -24.28 11.14 -12.48
N ASP A 252 -24.94 10.68 -11.44
CA ASP A 252 -24.28 9.92 -10.38
C ASP A 252 -23.94 8.50 -10.86
N ARG A 253 -23.25 7.71 -10.02
CA ARG A 253 -22.87 6.33 -10.34
C ARG A 253 -24.05 5.39 -10.64
N THR A 254 -25.28 5.77 -10.28
CA THR A 254 -26.50 5.00 -10.58
C THR A 254 -27.27 5.52 -11.80
N GLY A 255 -26.76 6.57 -12.47
CA GLY A 255 -27.37 7.18 -13.65
C GLY A 255 -28.41 8.26 -13.34
N LYS A 256 -28.56 8.71 -12.10
CA LYS A 256 -29.44 9.82 -11.73
C LYS A 256 -28.79 11.15 -12.08
N ASN A 257 -29.57 12.07 -12.62
CA ASN A 257 -29.10 13.43 -12.93
C ASN A 257 -28.73 14.17 -11.64
N ILE A 258 -27.59 14.80 -11.67
CA ILE A 258 -27.04 15.63 -10.59
C ILE A 258 -26.37 16.88 -11.18
N VAL A 259 -26.06 17.84 -10.31
CA VAL A 259 -25.22 19.00 -10.63
C VAL A 259 -24.00 18.98 -9.71
N VAL A 260 -22.82 19.07 -10.28
CA VAL A 260 -21.55 19.23 -9.55
C VAL A 260 -21.40 20.70 -9.21
N LEU A 261 -21.46 21.03 -7.93
CA LEU A 261 -21.55 22.42 -7.41
C LEU A 261 -20.19 22.99 -6.97
N GLY A 262 -19.23 22.09 -6.71
CA GLY A 262 -17.91 22.46 -6.21
C GLY A 262 -17.04 21.24 -5.96
N ALA A 263 -15.82 21.48 -5.54
CA ALA A 263 -14.83 20.47 -5.21
C ALA A 263 -14.35 20.59 -3.76
N ASN A 264 -13.93 19.48 -3.17
CA ASN A 264 -13.22 19.40 -1.91
C ASN A 264 -11.91 18.60 -2.05
N GLY A 265 -11.06 18.66 -1.05
CA GLY A 265 -9.84 17.86 -1.02
C GLY A 265 -8.75 18.40 -1.94
N LEU A 266 -8.73 19.72 -2.18
CA LEU A 266 -7.56 20.40 -2.71
C LEU A 266 -6.56 20.50 -1.56
N THR A 267 -5.60 19.60 -1.53
CA THR A 267 -4.73 19.37 -0.37
C THR A 267 -3.30 19.79 -0.67
N HIS A 268 -2.72 20.58 0.23
CA HIS A 268 -1.29 20.76 0.36
C HIS A 268 -0.80 19.86 1.49
N THR A 269 0.18 19.00 1.22
CA THR A 269 0.76 18.08 2.20
C THR A 269 2.28 18.22 2.24
N VAL A 270 2.82 18.26 3.46
CA VAL A 270 4.27 18.26 3.71
C VAL A 270 4.58 17.07 4.61
N GLN A 271 5.46 16.21 4.14
CA GLN A 271 5.83 14.98 4.83
C GLN A 271 7.34 14.92 5.03
N ASP A 272 7.77 14.49 6.20
CA ASP A 272 9.16 14.22 6.52
C ASP A 272 9.28 12.77 7.03
N ASN A 273 10.25 12.03 6.53
CA ASN A 273 10.60 10.69 6.96
C ASN A 273 12.07 10.68 7.36
N ALA A 274 12.39 9.98 8.46
CA ALA A 274 13.75 9.71 8.86
C ALA A 274 13.85 8.27 9.38
N LYS A 275 14.93 7.56 9.01
CA LYS A 275 15.16 6.19 9.44
C LYS A 275 16.61 5.95 9.80
N LEU A 276 16.82 5.21 10.88
CA LEU A 276 18.13 4.69 11.31
C LEU A 276 18.06 3.17 11.36
N LYS A 277 19.03 2.51 10.73
CA LYS A 277 19.24 1.06 10.84
C LYS A 277 20.63 0.81 11.38
N LEU A 278 20.74 -0.12 12.31
CA LEU A 278 21.99 -0.61 12.88
C LEU A 278 21.98 -2.13 12.78
N ALA A 279 23.08 -2.72 12.34
CA ALA A 279 23.26 -4.17 12.37
C ALA A 279 24.65 -4.50 12.93
N TYR A 280 24.68 -5.46 13.84
CA TYR A 280 25.92 -5.91 14.46
C TYR A 280 26.08 -7.42 14.31
N ASP A 281 27.19 -7.83 13.72
CA ASP A 281 27.56 -9.22 13.56
C ASP A 281 28.32 -9.69 14.79
N PHE A 282 27.65 -10.37 15.75
CA PHE A 282 28.28 -10.96 16.93
C PHE A 282 29.24 -12.09 16.57
N SER A 283 29.00 -12.72 15.43
CA SER A 283 29.83 -13.70 14.79
C SER A 283 29.53 -13.75 13.30
N PRO A 284 30.30 -14.45 12.46
CA PRO A 284 29.96 -14.64 11.04
C PRO A 284 28.60 -15.28 10.78
N THR A 285 28.01 -15.87 11.81
CA THR A 285 26.73 -16.61 11.72
C THR A 285 25.62 -16.07 12.62
N LEU A 286 25.84 -14.99 13.37
CA LEU A 286 24.85 -14.40 14.28
C LEU A 286 24.83 -12.88 14.13
N THR A 287 23.72 -12.33 13.65
CA THR A 287 23.51 -10.90 13.43
C THR A 287 22.32 -10.41 14.24
N ALA A 288 22.44 -9.28 14.92
CA ALA A 288 21.30 -8.50 15.39
C ALA A 288 21.17 -7.21 14.58
N ALA A 289 19.91 -6.81 14.30
CA ALA A 289 19.63 -5.55 13.61
C ALA A 289 18.52 -4.79 14.34
N TYR A 290 18.71 -3.48 14.49
CA TYR A 290 17.72 -2.55 15.03
C TYR A 290 17.35 -1.51 13.98
N THR A 291 16.06 -1.25 13.83
CA THR A 291 15.53 -0.21 12.96
C THR A 291 14.66 0.75 13.75
N LEU A 292 14.86 2.04 13.56
CA LEU A 292 14.02 3.12 14.08
C LEU A 292 13.59 4.00 12.92
N GLY A 293 12.30 4.15 12.70
CA GLY A 293 11.71 5.04 11.71
C GLY A 293 10.79 6.07 12.35
N TYR A 294 10.84 7.29 11.84
CA TYR A 294 9.97 8.40 12.19
C TYR A 294 9.36 8.99 10.93
N TRP A 295 8.09 9.32 10.99
CA TRP A 295 7.41 10.05 9.93
C TRP A 295 6.46 11.07 10.53
N GLN A 296 6.42 12.25 9.92
CA GLN A 296 5.43 13.28 10.21
C GLN A 296 4.74 13.77 8.94
N ASN A 297 3.52 14.25 9.11
CA ASN A 297 2.71 14.84 8.05
C ASN A 297 1.96 16.05 8.56
N ARG A 298 1.93 17.10 7.74
CA ARG A 298 1.03 18.25 7.88
C ARG A 298 0.30 18.44 6.56
N ALA A 299 -1.02 18.42 6.61
CA ALA A 299 -1.83 18.61 5.43
C ALA A 299 -2.95 19.62 5.69
N ASP A 300 -3.11 20.54 4.75
CA ASP A 300 -4.18 21.52 4.72
C ASP A 300 -5.04 21.29 3.49
N SER A 301 -6.34 21.16 3.67
CA SER A 301 -7.29 20.88 2.60
C SER A 301 -8.44 21.86 2.61
N HIS A 302 -8.86 22.29 1.43
CA HIS A 302 -9.97 23.23 1.26
C HIS A 302 -10.89 22.85 0.12
N GLY A 303 -12.07 23.52 0.10
CA GLY A 303 -13.07 23.38 -0.97
C GLY A 303 -13.07 24.59 -1.91
N GLN A 304 -13.54 24.35 -3.14
CA GLN A 304 -13.74 25.33 -4.20
C GLN A 304 -15.17 25.29 -4.71
N SER A 305 -15.85 26.45 -4.76
CA SER A 305 -17.19 26.54 -5.37
C SER A 305 -17.11 26.83 -6.87
N TYR A 306 -18.00 26.19 -7.62
CA TYR A 306 -18.20 26.45 -9.04
C TYR A 306 -19.37 27.39 -9.33
N LEU A 307 -20.07 27.85 -8.28
CA LEU A 307 -21.28 28.66 -8.40
C LEU A 307 -20.96 30.17 -8.30
N ARG A 308 -21.79 30.96 -9.02
CA ARG A 308 -21.79 32.42 -8.97
C ARG A 308 -23.22 32.92 -8.85
N ASN A 309 -23.45 34.10 -8.31
CA ASN A 309 -24.72 34.81 -8.43
C ASN A 309 -24.79 35.62 -9.74
N ALA A 310 -25.91 36.29 -9.98
CA ALA A 310 -26.10 37.13 -11.18
C ALA A 310 -25.09 38.30 -11.28
N ALA A 311 -24.52 38.76 -10.15
CA ALA A 311 -23.49 39.76 -10.11
C ALA A 311 -22.06 39.21 -10.25
N GLY A 312 -21.88 37.89 -10.49
CA GLY A 312 -20.60 37.25 -10.63
C GLY A 312 -19.88 36.89 -9.30
N ALA A 313 -20.46 37.22 -8.15
CA ALA A 313 -19.89 36.87 -6.86
C ALA A 313 -20.03 35.36 -6.57
N THR A 314 -19.04 34.79 -5.88
CA THR A 314 -19.05 33.37 -5.51
C THR A 314 -20.22 33.02 -4.60
N VAL A 315 -21.00 32.00 -4.95
CA VAL A 315 -22.01 31.38 -4.12
C VAL A 315 -21.43 30.08 -3.58
N TYR A 316 -21.50 29.84 -2.29
CA TYR A 316 -20.94 28.66 -1.66
C TYR A 316 -22.07 27.65 -1.37
N PRO A 317 -22.04 26.46 -2.03
CA PRO A 317 -22.99 25.40 -1.70
C PRO A 317 -22.66 24.82 -0.31
N SER A 318 -23.67 24.23 0.33
CA SER A 318 -23.43 23.39 1.50
C SER A 318 -22.59 22.16 1.10
N GLY A 319 -21.79 21.63 2.03
CA GLY A 319 -20.91 20.48 1.79
C GLY A 319 -19.48 20.83 1.39
N LEU A 320 -19.14 22.11 1.18
CA LEU A 320 -17.74 22.53 1.14
C LEU A 320 -17.14 22.46 2.55
N ALA A 321 -15.94 21.89 2.65
CA ALA A 321 -15.24 21.72 3.92
C ALA A 321 -13.76 22.12 3.82
N SER A 322 -13.23 22.61 4.93
CA SER A 322 -11.79 22.75 5.17
C SER A 322 -11.37 21.78 6.26
N ASN A 323 -10.19 21.21 6.13
CA ASN A 323 -9.60 20.42 7.20
C ASN A 323 -8.08 20.61 7.27
N THR A 324 -7.53 20.34 8.46
CA THR A 324 -6.10 20.21 8.69
C THR A 324 -5.81 18.87 9.31
N THR A 325 -4.71 18.26 8.92
CA THR A 325 -4.25 16.98 9.48
C THR A 325 -2.81 17.12 9.96
N GLU A 326 -2.55 16.69 11.20
CA GLU A 326 -1.22 16.63 11.79
C GLU A 326 -0.97 15.21 12.31
N GLN A 327 0.08 14.58 11.81
CA GLN A 327 0.41 13.19 12.15
C GLN A 327 1.89 13.07 12.51
N GLU A 328 2.17 12.23 13.51
CA GLU A 328 3.51 11.79 13.88
C GLU A 328 3.46 10.30 14.19
N GLN A 329 4.27 9.52 13.50
CA GLN A 329 4.25 8.06 13.62
C GLN A 329 5.66 7.52 13.76
N TRP A 330 5.79 6.50 14.61
CA TRP A 330 7.04 5.84 14.91
C TRP A 330 6.94 4.35 14.60
N MET A 331 8.00 3.81 14.06
CA MET A 331 8.19 2.38 13.96
C MET A 331 9.56 1.97 14.48
N GLN A 332 9.61 0.82 15.13
CA GLN A 332 10.87 0.25 15.59
C GLN A 332 10.83 -1.27 15.56
N SER A 333 11.98 -1.86 15.30
CA SER A 333 12.14 -3.31 15.25
C SER A 333 13.50 -3.73 15.73
N LEU A 334 13.54 -4.84 16.44
CA LEU A 334 14.76 -5.56 16.76
C LEU A 334 14.64 -6.97 16.19
N SER A 335 15.60 -7.35 15.37
CA SER A 335 15.72 -8.71 14.84
C SER A 335 17.05 -9.33 15.26
N VAL A 336 17.03 -10.62 15.60
CA VAL A 336 18.23 -11.42 15.82
C VAL A 336 18.09 -12.69 14.99
N ARG A 337 19.10 -12.99 14.18
CA ARG A 337 19.06 -14.13 13.26
C ARG A 337 20.38 -14.87 13.21
N SER A 338 20.30 -16.20 13.17
CA SER A 338 21.45 -17.05 12.84
C SER A 338 21.49 -17.33 11.33
N LYS A 339 22.68 -17.49 10.78
CA LYS A 339 22.96 -17.80 9.38
C LYS A 339 24.09 -18.84 9.26
N THR A 340 23.96 -19.94 9.98
CA THR A 340 24.98 -20.99 9.98
C THR A 340 25.01 -21.74 8.65
N GLN A 341 23.87 -21.78 7.93
CA GLN A 341 23.62 -22.66 6.79
C GLN A 341 23.89 -24.15 7.12
N GLY A 342 23.87 -24.46 8.41
CA GLY A 342 24.07 -25.82 8.94
C GLY A 342 22.72 -26.53 9.20
N VAL A 343 22.74 -27.41 10.21
CA VAL A 343 21.58 -28.20 10.61
C VAL A 343 20.44 -27.33 11.16
N PHE A 344 20.76 -26.24 11.87
CA PHE A 344 19.75 -25.39 12.50
C PHE A 344 20.06 -23.91 12.38
N ASP A 345 19.07 -23.15 11.97
CA ASP A 345 19.06 -21.69 12.01
C ASP A 345 17.78 -21.18 12.66
N TRP A 346 17.82 -19.95 13.23
CA TRP A 346 16.69 -19.34 13.87
C TRP A 346 16.66 -17.82 13.66
N GLU A 347 15.47 -17.25 13.81
CA GLU A 347 15.24 -15.83 13.73
C GLU A 347 14.18 -15.42 14.76
N ALA A 348 14.38 -14.28 15.41
CA ALA A 348 13.42 -13.62 16.26
C ALA A 348 13.28 -12.17 15.84
N VAL A 349 12.05 -11.69 15.64
CA VAL A 349 11.74 -10.31 15.28
C VAL A 349 10.67 -9.78 16.23
N VAL A 350 10.95 -8.66 16.88
CA VAL A 350 9.94 -7.91 17.63
C VAL A 350 9.81 -6.53 17.02
N SER A 351 8.56 -6.07 16.83
CA SER A 351 8.32 -4.73 16.27
C SER A 351 7.18 -4.01 16.97
N ASN A 352 7.26 -2.68 16.91
CA ASN A 352 6.23 -1.76 17.40
C ASN A 352 5.98 -0.69 16.34
N PHE A 353 4.71 -0.37 16.14
CA PHE A 353 4.26 0.79 15.40
C PHE A 353 3.31 1.61 16.28
N SER A 354 3.52 2.93 16.33
CA SER A 354 2.69 3.82 17.13
C SER A 354 2.38 5.14 16.42
N MET A 355 1.14 5.57 16.52
CA MET A 355 0.68 6.90 16.14
C MET A 355 0.78 7.80 17.38
N SER A 356 1.89 8.51 17.57
CA SER A 356 2.06 9.41 18.71
C SER A 356 1.16 10.64 18.60
N LYS A 357 0.86 11.05 17.36
CA LYS A 357 -0.10 12.09 17.01
C LYS A 357 -0.84 11.70 15.76
N ASP A 358 -2.14 11.85 15.74
CA ASP A 358 -2.98 11.70 14.55
C ASP A 358 -4.24 12.52 14.73
N LEU A 359 -4.14 13.83 14.42
CA LEU A 359 -5.19 14.83 14.60
C LEU A 359 -5.71 15.28 13.26
N THR A 360 -7.02 15.17 13.07
CA THR A 360 -7.72 15.79 11.94
C THR A 360 -8.77 16.76 12.46
N ARG A 361 -8.64 18.01 12.06
CA ARG A 361 -9.57 19.10 12.37
C ARG A 361 -10.40 19.40 11.14
N THR A 362 -11.71 19.41 11.26
CA THR A 362 -12.62 19.60 10.12
C THR A 362 -13.66 20.65 10.43
N SER A 363 -13.87 21.59 9.51
CA SER A 363 -14.95 22.58 9.60
C SER A 363 -16.32 21.92 9.44
N THR A 364 -17.31 22.34 10.21
CA THR A 364 -18.73 21.95 10.06
C THR A 364 -19.63 23.14 9.71
N GLY A 365 -19.07 24.36 9.73
CA GLY A 365 -19.79 25.58 9.33
C GLY A 365 -19.89 25.74 7.82
N LEU A 366 -20.65 26.74 7.38
CA LEU A 366 -20.80 27.07 5.97
C LEU A 366 -19.71 28.05 5.50
N TYR A 367 -19.26 27.88 4.27
CA TYR A 367 -18.40 28.84 3.60
C TYR A 367 -19.18 30.15 3.29
N PRO A 368 -18.51 31.33 3.31
CA PRO A 368 -17.05 31.52 3.46
C PRO A 368 -16.56 31.55 4.91
N ALA A 369 -17.42 31.68 5.91
CA ALA A 369 -17.01 31.82 7.32
C ALA A 369 -16.16 30.62 7.80
N ALA A 370 -16.54 29.40 7.42
CA ALA A 370 -15.86 28.16 7.80
C ALA A 370 -14.46 27.97 7.17
N GLN A 371 -14.03 28.85 6.25
CA GLN A 371 -12.69 28.73 5.65
C GLN A 371 -11.57 29.05 6.66
N ASN A 372 -11.84 29.95 7.62
CA ASN A 372 -10.82 30.49 8.52
C ASN A 372 -11.10 30.20 10.00
N GLY A 373 -12.12 29.43 10.33
CA GLY A 373 -12.49 29.13 11.73
C GLY A 373 -13.96 28.78 11.90
N GLY A 374 -14.50 28.97 13.09
CA GLY A 374 -15.86 28.60 13.45
C GLY A 374 -16.00 27.13 13.83
N ASN A 375 -17.23 26.69 14.02
CA ASN A 375 -17.55 25.35 14.53
C ASN A 375 -16.94 24.22 13.67
N GLY A 376 -16.53 23.16 14.35
CA GLY A 376 -15.99 21.99 13.71
C GLY A 376 -15.82 20.80 14.63
N THR A 377 -15.01 19.84 14.18
CA THR A 377 -14.67 18.62 14.92
C THR A 377 -13.16 18.43 14.97
N ILE A 378 -12.70 17.75 16.00
CA ILE A 378 -11.32 17.30 16.18
C ILE A 378 -11.36 15.79 16.38
N ALA A 379 -10.95 15.03 15.35
CA ALA A 379 -10.75 13.59 15.46
C ALA A 379 -9.29 13.33 15.87
N ASP A 380 -9.09 12.50 16.89
CA ASP A 380 -7.79 12.17 17.44
C ASP A 380 -7.60 10.65 17.49
N ALA A 381 -6.74 10.13 16.62
CA ALA A 381 -6.37 8.72 16.61
C ALA A 381 -5.00 8.47 17.31
N GLY A 382 -4.48 9.45 18.03
CA GLY A 382 -3.27 9.32 18.83
C GLY A 382 -3.37 8.19 19.85
N GLY A 383 -2.31 7.38 19.99
CA GLY A 383 -2.29 6.18 20.81
C GLY A 383 -2.83 4.91 20.13
N THR A 384 -3.23 4.98 18.85
CA THR A 384 -3.45 3.82 17.98
C THR A 384 -2.11 3.22 17.57
N GLY A 385 -2.03 1.89 17.42
CA GLY A 385 -0.80 1.23 17.02
C GLY A 385 -0.86 -0.28 17.17
N TRP A 386 0.28 -0.95 16.94
CA TRP A 386 0.39 -2.40 17.05
C TRP A 386 1.79 -2.85 17.46
N ASN A 387 1.84 -4.06 18.01
CA ASN A 387 3.08 -4.77 18.31
C ASN A 387 3.05 -6.12 17.65
N THR A 388 4.21 -6.63 17.20
CA THR A 388 4.36 -7.99 16.68
C THR A 388 5.57 -8.67 17.29
N LEU A 389 5.49 -10.00 17.40
CA LEU A 389 6.60 -10.89 17.73
C LEU A 389 6.53 -12.10 16.81
N ASP A 390 7.60 -12.33 16.06
CA ASP A 390 7.76 -13.48 15.19
C ASP A 390 8.99 -14.29 15.59
N LEU A 391 8.80 -15.59 15.79
CA LEU A 391 9.87 -16.56 16.07
C LEU A 391 9.88 -17.60 14.97
N LYS A 392 11.06 -17.91 14.44
CA LYS A 392 11.24 -18.90 13.37
C LYS A 392 12.45 -19.76 13.65
N GLY A 393 12.29 -21.06 13.51
CA GLY A 393 13.37 -22.06 13.43
C GLY A 393 13.38 -22.70 12.04
N VAL A 394 14.55 -23.03 11.54
CA VAL A 394 14.76 -23.80 10.31
C VAL A 394 15.68 -24.96 10.63
N TRP A 395 15.14 -26.17 10.55
CA TRP A 395 15.86 -27.40 10.82
C TRP A 395 16.09 -28.18 9.52
N ARG A 396 17.34 -28.55 9.27
CA ARG A 396 17.81 -29.27 8.09
C ARG A 396 18.55 -30.53 8.57
N PRO A 397 17.83 -31.63 8.85
CA PRO A 397 18.44 -32.83 9.45
C PRO A 397 19.65 -33.35 8.65
N ASP A 398 19.57 -33.28 7.32
CA ASP A 398 20.62 -33.77 6.41
C ASP A 398 21.40 -32.61 5.74
N GLY A 399 21.39 -31.40 6.37
CA GLY A 399 22.01 -30.19 5.83
C GLY A 399 21.22 -29.52 4.70
N VAL A 400 21.79 -28.48 4.09
CA VAL A 400 21.09 -27.63 3.08
C VAL A 400 20.67 -28.40 1.83
N LYS A 401 21.41 -29.46 1.46
CA LYS A 401 21.11 -30.30 0.31
C LYS A 401 20.27 -31.53 0.67
N GLY A 402 19.91 -31.72 1.94
CA GLY A 402 19.14 -32.86 2.43
C GLY A 402 17.73 -32.94 1.87
N ALA A 403 17.06 -34.05 2.14
CA ALA A 403 15.71 -34.30 1.67
C ALA A 403 14.68 -33.36 2.31
N HIS A 404 14.88 -32.97 3.56
CA HIS A 404 13.93 -32.19 4.34
C HIS A 404 14.47 -30.84 4.76
N ILE A 405 13.64 -29.81 4.68
CA ILE A 405 13.84 -28.50 5.29
C ILE A 405 12.59 -28.15 6.08
N VAL A 406 12.66 -28.34 7.39
CA VAL A 406 11.55 -28.09 8.30
C VAL A 406 11.67 -26.68 8.87
N SER A 407 10.67 -25.85 8.62
CA SER A 407 10.54 -24.52 9.22
C SER A 407 9.37 -24.54 10.21
N PHE A 408 9.54 -23.90 11.36
CA PHE A 408 8.48 -23.81 12.37
C PHE A 408 8.63 -22.52 13.16
N GLY A 409 7.56 -22.10 13.82
CA GLY A 409 7.63 -20.86 14.58
C GLY A 409 6.37 -20.51 15.37
N GLY A 410 6.47 -19.37 16.02
CA GLY A 410 5.39 -18.71 16.75
C GLY A 410 5.19 -17.29 16.27
N HIS A 411 3.98 -16.81 16.38
CA HIS A 411 3.60 -15.42 16.07
C HIS A 411 2.69 -14.88 17.17
N TYR A 412 2.88 -13.61 17.47
CA TYR A 412 1.97 -12.82 18.29
C TYR A 412 1.82 -11.43 17.70
N ASP A 413 0.58 -10.95 17.61
CA ASP A 413 0.29 -9.55 17.31
C ASP A 413 -0.77 -8.99 18.24
N GLN A 414 -0.74 -7.69 18.48
CA GLN A 414 -1.79 -6.95 19.18
C GLN A 414 -2.00 -5.60 18.49
N TYR A 415 -3.25 -5.31 18.11
CA TYR A 415 -3.69 -4.03 17.56
C TYR A 415 -4.56 -3.30 18.57
N LYS A 416 -4.35 -1.98 18.67
CA LYS A 416 -5.12 -1.06 19.52
C LYS A 416 -5.69 0.06 18.66
N LEU A 417 -6.99 0.27 18.73
CA LEU A 417 -7.70 1.42 18.14
C LEU A 417 -8.05 2.42 19.24
N VAL A 418 -7.78 3.70 18.96
CA VAL A 418 -8.24 4.87 19.70
C VAL A 418 -8.78 5.88 18.68
N SER A 419 -10.05 6.29 18.81
CA SER A 419 -10.69 7.15 17.79
C SER A 419 -11.79 8.04 18.39
N PRO A 420 -11.49 8.90 19.39
CA PRO A 420 -12.41 9.93 19.84
C PRO A 420 -12.53 11.05 18.83
N THR A 421 -13.71 11.65 18.76
CA THR A 421 -13.98 12.90 18.03
C THR A 421 -14.64 13.89 18.95
N TYR A 422 -14.10 15.08 19.03
CA TYR A 422 -14.60 16.18 19.87
C TYR A 422 -15.22 17.26 18.99
N LEU A 423 -16.23 17.94 19.53
CA LEU A 423 -16.72 19.20 18.97
C LEU A 423 -15.73 20.32 19.31
N THR A 424 -15.69 21.35 18.50
CA THR A 424 -14.92 22.58 18.77
C THR A 424 -15.66 23.81 18.26
N SER A 425 -15.55 24.92 18.95
CA SER A 425 -16.08 26.22 18.50
C SER A 425 -15.18 26.92 17.49
N ASN A 426 -13.94 26.46 17.34
CA ASN A 426 -13.00 26.92 16.32
C ASN A 426 -12.16 25.75 15.80
N TRP A 427 -12.55 25.20 14.62
CA TRP A 427 -11.89 24.05 14.04
C TRP A 427 -10.40 24.29 13.75
N ASN A 428 -10.03 25.52 13.37
CA ASN A 428 -8.65 25.81 12.97
C ASN A 428 -7.68 25.89 14.17
N ALA A 429 -8.10 26.50 15.28
CA ALA A 429 -7.23 26.81 16.43
C ALA A 429 -7.81 26.46 17.81
N GLY A 430 -9.07 26.01 17.88
CA GLY A 430 -9.73 25.70 19.15
C GLY A 430 -9.26 24.40 19.78
N GLY A 431 -9.48 24.28 21.09
CA GLY A 431 -9.29 23.05 21.86
C GLY A 431 -10.45 22.06 21.70
N ASN A 432 -10.29 20.86 22.32
CA ASN A 432 -11.33 19.88 22.44
C ASN A 432 -12.47 20.38 23.30
N GLY A 433 -13.68 20.43 22.77
CA GLY A 433 -14.93 20.68 23.49
C GLY A 433 -15.58 19.35 23.93
N ALA A 434 -16.90 19.26 23.79
CA ALA A 434 -17.64 18.04 24.15
C ALA A 434 -17.27 16.87 23.26
N LEU A 435 -17.20 15.66 23.86
CA LEU A 435 -17.02 14.41 23.12
C LEU A 435 -18.26 14.17 22.24
N SER A 436 -18.02 14.00 20.94
CA SER A 436 -19.07 13.70 19.95
C SER A 436 -19.22 12.19 19.73
N THR A 437 -18.10 11.53 19.43
CA THR A 437 -18.05 10.07 19.27
C THR A 437 -16.75 9.52 19.82
N ASP A 438 -16.75 8.24 20.19
CA ASP A 438 -15.52 7.50 20.53
C ASP A 438 -15.66 6.05 20.11
N SER A 439 -14.57 5.49 19.58
CA SER A 439 -14.46 4.09 19.23
C SER A 439 -13.11 3.57 19.70
N ARG A 440 -13.12 2.54 20.54
CA ARG A 440 -11.90 1.96 21.11
C ARG A 440 -11.99 0.44 21.12
N GLY A 441 -10.84 -0.21 21.15
CA GLY A 441 -10.76 -1.65 21.34
C GLY A 441 -9.39 -2.19 20.98
N LYS A 442 -9.27 -3.50 21.19
CA LYS A 442 -8.05 -4.25 20.87
C LYS A 442 -8.40 -5.57 20.21
N THR A 443 -7.53 -6.02 19.32
CA THR A 443 -7.48 -7.39 18.83
C THR A 443 -6.09 -7.96 19.06
N GLU A 444 -6.00 -9.26 19.32
CA GLU A 444 -4.73 -9.96 19.37
C GLU A 444 -4.83 -11.32 18.72
N THR A 445 -3.72 -11.76 18.12
CA THR A 445 -3.55 -13.08 17.53
C THR A 445 -2.31 -13.73 18.09
N SER A 446 -2.42 -14.99 18.54
CA SER A 446 -1.28 -15.86 18.81
C SER A 446 -1.34 -17.03 17.84
N ALA A 447 -0.19 -17.48 17.34
CA ALA A 447 -0.17 -18.62 16.43
C ALA A 447 1.09 -19.48 16.60
N VAL A 448 0.93 -20.75 16.23
CA VAL A 448 2.04 -21.66 15.97
C VAL A 448 1.91 -22.23 14.57
N TRP A 449 3.03 -22.45 13.90
CA TRP A 449 3.06 -22.97 12.55
C TRP A 449 4.26 -23.87 12.31
N ALA A 450 4.11 -24.78 11.35
CA ALA A 450 5.20 -25.62 10.86
C ALA A 450 5.00 -25.89 9.38
N GLN A 451 6.12 -26.08 8.66
CA GLN A 451 6.16 -26.41 7.24
C GLN A 451 7.39 -27.25 6.96
N ASP A 452 7.22 -28.32 6.19
CA ASP A 452 8.32 -29.13 5.66
C ASP A 452 8.37 -29.02 4.14
N VAL A 453 9.53 -28.71 3.63
CA VAL A 453 9.85 -28.77 2.21
C VAL A 453 10.60 -30.08 1.96
N TRP A 454 9.93 -31.05 1.39
CA TRP A 454 10.43 -32.40 1.12
C TRP A 454 10.82 -32.56 -0.33
N ARG A 455 12.08 -32.85 -0.60
CA ARG A 455 12.61 -33.22 -1.91
C ARG A 455 12.39 -34.72 -2.11
N LEU A 456 11.27 -35.06 -2.75
CA LEU A 456 10.85 -36.45 -2.98
C LEU A 456 11.77 -37.19 -3.97
N ALA A 457 12.21 -36.47 -5.00
CA ALA A 457 13.13 -36.92 -6.03
C ALA A 457 13.88 -35.72 -6.62
N GLN A 458 14.73 -35.94 -7.60
CA GLN A 458 15.53 -34.89 -8.22
C GLN A 458 14.66 -33.77 -8.83
N ASP A 459 13.52 -34.12 -9.40
CA ASP A 459 12.58 -33.27 -10.12
C ASP A 459 11.26 -33.06 -9.37
N TRP A 460 11.08 -33.66 -8.17
CA TRP A 460 9.86 -33.55 -7.37
C TRP A 460 10.11 -32.97 -6.00
N LYS A 461 9.34 -31.95 -5.66
CA LYS A 461 9.33 -31.30 -4.36
C LYS A 461 7.90 -31.18 -3.86
N ALA A 462 7.65 -31.61 -2.62
CA ALA A 462 6.38 -31.38 -1.93
C ALA A 462 6.61 -30.44 -0.74
N THR A 463 5.63 -29.62 -0.41
CA THR A 463 5.63 -28.77 0.77
C THR A 463 4.35 -29.01 1.53
N PHE A 464 4.47 -29.41 2.79
CA PHE A 464 3.36 -29.59 3.72
C PHE A 464 3.49 -28.60 4.85
N GLY A 465 2.41 -27.93 5.20
CA GLY A 465 2.44 -26.98 6.28
C GLY A 465 1.09 -26.80 6.96
N GLY A 466 1.12 -26.18 8.10
CA GLY A 466 -0.07 -25.83 8.84
C GLY A 466 0.20 -24.72 9.82
N ARG A 467 -0.83 -23.95 10.08
CA ARG A 467 -0.84 -22.87 11.05
C ARG A 467 -2.08 -22.99 11.90
N TYR A 468 -1.93 -22.88 13.23
CA TYR A 468 -3.03 -22.78 14.15
C TYR A 468 -3.02 -21.40 14.80
N GLU A 469 -4.16 -20.71 14.78
CA GLU A 469 -4.31 -19.33 15.26
C GLU A 469 -5.37 -19.29 16.37
N TRP A 470 -5.06 -18.56 17.44
CA TRP A 470 -5.99 -18.13 18.49
C TRP A 470 -6.12 -16.62 18.40
N TRP A 471 -7.34 -16.15 18.29
CA TRP A 471 -7.65 -14.74 18.16
C TRP A 471 -8.68 -14.32 19.19
N ARG A 472 -8.52 -13.08 19.70
CA ARG A 472 -9.54 -12.44 20.52
C ARG A 472 -9.64 -10.95 20.21
N ALA A 473 -10.87 -10.38 20.41
CA ALA A 473 -11.15 -8.96 20.42
C ALA A 473 -11.71 -8.59 21.79
N PHE A 474 -11.23 -7.53 22.40
CA PHE A 474 -11.57 -7.16 23.77
C PHE A 474 -11.40 -5.66 24.03
N GLY A 475 -11.98 -5.18 25.15
CA GLY A 475 -11.93 -3.78 25.54
C GLY A 475 -12.63 -2.87 24.52
N GLY A 476 -13.60 -3.42 23.80
CA GLY A 476 -14.41 -2.67 22.83
C GLY A 476 -15.32 -1.67 23.55
N TYR A 477 -15.33 -0.43 23.08
CA TYR A 477 -16.18 0.65 23.59
C TYR A 477 -16.61 1.55 22.46
N ASN A 478 -17.89 1.91 22.45
CA ASN A 478 -18.48 2.88 21.55
C ASN A 478 -19.22 3.94 22.32
N TYR A 479 -19.04 5.19 21.91
CA TYR A 479 -19.83 6.33 22.39
C TYR A 479 -20.32 7.16 21.19
N ALA A 480 -21.54 7.58 21.25
CA ALA A 480 -22.07 8.67 20.43
C ALA A 480 -23.09 9.46 21.28
N VAL A 481 -23.22 10.76 21.01
CA VAL A 481 -24.15 11.64 21.77
C VAL A 481 -25.57 11.07 21.80
N ALA A 482 -26.03 10.50 20.70
CA ALA A 482 -27.40 9.95 20.60
C ALA A 482 -27.60 8.61 21.33
N SER A 483 -26.57 7.77 21.45
CA SER A 483 -26.68 6.42 22.02
C SER A 483 -26.01 6.23 23.39
N GLY A 484 -25.25 7.23 23.85
CA GLY A 484 -24.42 7.11 25.04
C GLY A 484 -23.23 6.17 24.84
N GLY A 485 -22.60 5.77 25.94
CA GLY A 485 -21.46 4.87 25.95
C GLY A 485 -21.87 3.42 26.13
N ILE A 486 -21.28 2.51 25.34
CA ILE A 486 -21.57 1.06 25.39
C ILE A 486 -20.26 0.29 25.33
N ASN A 487 -20.07 -0.61 26.30
CA ASN A 487 -19.00 -1.60 26.27
C ASN A 487 -19.41 -2.78 25.39
N GLN A 488 -18.55 -3.15 24.48
CA GLN A 488 -18.75 -4.28 23.58
C GLN A 488 -18.24 -5.58 24.21
N PRO A 489 -18.85 -6.72 23.91
CA PRO A 489 -18.44 -8.02 24.44
C PRO A 489 -17.04 -8.41 23.92
N GLU A 490 -16.33 -9.21 24.71
CA GLU A 490 -15.15 -9.92 24.25
C GLU A 490 -15.57 -11.04 23.28
N VAL A 491 -14.85 -11.16 22.17
CA VAL A 491 -15.07 -12.20 21.15
C VAL A 491 -13.79 -13.01 20.99
N ARG A 492 -13.92 -14.33 20.92
CA ARG A 492 -12.80 -15.26 20.70
C ARG A 492 -13.08 -16.18 19.53
N ASN A 493 -12.04 -16.49 18.78
CA ASN A 493 -12.10 -17.47 17.70
C ASN A 493 -10.75 -18.16 17.53
N SER A 494 -10.73 -19.31 16.88
CA SER A 494 -9.49 -20.02 16.56
C SER A 494 -9.67 -20.93 15.37
N GLY A 495 -8.57 -21.40 14.79
CA GLY A 495 -8.69 -22.40 13.76
C GLY A 495 -7.36 -22.81 13.13
N PHE A 496 -7.45 -23.93 12.40
CA PHE A 496 -6.34 -24.56 11.71
C PHE A 496 -6.39 -24.25 10.22
N SER A 497 -5.24 -23.93 9.65
CA SER A 497 -5.02 -23.53 8.27
C SER A 497 -3.97 -24.43 7.61
N PRO A 498 -4.36 -25.59 7.03
CA PRO A 498 -3.45 -26.49 6.32
C PRO A 498 -2.97 -25.87 5.00
N LYS A 499 -1.76 -26.25 4.58
CA LYS A 499 -1.09 -25.85 3.36
C LYS A 499 -0.47 -27.06 2.69
N LEU A 500 -0.58 -27.15 1.35
CA LEU A 500 0.01 -28.21 0.53
C LEU A 500 0.49 -27.60 -0.77
N SER A 501 1.67 -27.98 -1.21
CA SER A 501 2.14 -27.69 -2.57
C SER A 501 2.97 -28.84 -3.10
N VAL A 502 2.87 -29.09 -4.40
CA VAL A 502 3.70 -30.05 -5.11
C VAL A 502 4.26 -29.37 -6.34
N ALA A 503 5.58 -29.40 -6.50
CA ALA A 503 6.28 -28.89 -7.66
C ALA A 503 6.97 -30.04 -8.38
N TRP A 504 6.80 -30.08 -9.70
CA TRP A 504 7.44 -31.00 -10.63
C TRP A 504 8.23 -30.22 -11.68
N THR A 505 9.51 -30.51 -11.81
CA THR A 505 10.45 -29.81 -12.69
C THR A 505 11.06 -30.79 -13.70
N PRO A 506 10.30 -31.22 -14.75
CA PRO A 506 10.81 -32.16 -15.76
C PRO A 506 11.84 -31.43 -16.64
N GLY A 507 13.11 -31.77 -16.43
CA GLY A 507 14.23 -31.10 -17.11
C GLY A 507 14.45 -29.67 -16.65
N GLU A 508 15.21 -28.89 -17.45
CA GLU A 508 15.67 -27.56 -17.05
C GLU A 508 14.70 -26.40 -17.39
N GLN A 509 13.72 -26.66 -18.26
CA GLN A 509 12.90 -25.57 -18.83
C GLN A 509 11.50 -25.46 -18.23
N TRP A 510 10.95 -26.52 -17.66
CA TRP A 510 9.56 -26.53 -17.21
C TRP A 510 9.44 -26.74 -15.71
N GLN A 511 8.53 -25.97 -15.10
CA GLN A 511 8.10 -26.19 -13.73
C GLN A 511 6.57 -26.16 -13.66
N PHE A 512 5.99 -27.16 -13.03
CA PHE A 512 4.57 -27.28 -12.72
C PHE A 512 4.42 -27.24 -11.21
N THR A 513 3.63 -26.32 -10.69
CA THR A 513 3.40 -26.18 -9.24
C THR A 513 1.91 -26.15 -8.95
N GLY A 514 1.41 -27.17 -8.25
CA GLY A 514 0.06 -27.20 -7.72
C GLY A 514 0.09 -26.82 -6.24
N SER A 515 -0.69 -25.83 -5.83
CA SER A 515 -0.75 -25.36 -4.44
C SER A 515 -2.18 -25.31 -3.95
N PHE A 516 -2.39 -25.67 -2.68
CA PHE A 516 -3.65 -25.61 -1.96
C PHE A 516 -3.42 -25.03 -0.57
N GLY A 517 -4.29 -24.13 -0.12
CA GLY A 517 -4.18 -23.54 1.20
C GLY A 517 -5.53 -23.10 1.76
N LYS A 518 -5.71 -23.29 3.06
CA LYS A 518 -6.76 -22.64 3.83
C LYS A 518 -6.18 -21.44 4.58
N ALA A 519 -6.94 -20.36 4.71
CA ALA A 519 -6.61 -19.22 5.54
C ALA A 519 -7.83 -18.78 6.34
N LEU A 520 -7.60 -18.16 7.51
CA LEU A 520 -8.62 -17.54 8.34
C LEU A 520 -8.28 -16.06 8.49
N ARG A 521 -9.13 -15.16 8.00
CA ARG A 521 -8.99 -13.74 8.27
C ARG A 521 -9.95 -13.34 9.38
N PHE A 522 -9.40 -12.97 10.51
CA PHE A 522 -10.20 -12.47 11.62
C PHE A 522 -10.62 -11.01 11.38
N PRO A 523 -11.79 -10.59 11.91
CA PRO A 523 -12.22 -9.20 11.85
C PRO A 523 -11.18 -8.28 12.52
N THR A 524 -10.98 -7.11 11.94
CA THR A 524 -10.14 -6.07 12.54
C THR A 524 -10.88 -5.36 13.66
N VAL A 525 -10.15 -4.68 14.55
CA VAL A 525 -10.74 -3.93 15.65
C VAL A 525 -11.74 -2.86 15.17
N GLY A 526 -11.46 -2.21 14.03
CA GLY A 526 -12.35 -1.22 13.43
C GLY A 526 -13.62 -1.83 12.83
N GLU A 527 -13.53 -2.99 12.16
CA GLU A 527 -14.73 -3.69 11.67
C GLU A 527 -15.69 -4.07 12.80
N LEU A 528 -15.16 -4.41 13.98
CA LEU A 528 -15.96 -4.80 15.15
C LEU A 528 -16.50 -3.61 15.96
N TYR A 529 -15.71 -2.54 16.10
CA TYR A 529 -15.95 -1.53 17.13
C TYR A 529 -16.00 -0.09 16.62
N GLN A 530 -15.73 0.20 15.33
CA GLN A 530 -15.84 1.56 14.82
C GLN A 530 -17.31 1.94 14.60
N ASN A 531 -17.73 3.10 15.15
CA ASN A 531 -19.08 3.63 14.94
C ASN A 531 -19.39 3.83 13.44
N VAL A 532 -20.63 3.53 13.05
CA VAL A 532 -21.14 3.67 11.70
C VAL A 532 -22.07 4.88 11.65
N GLN A 533 -21.87 5.78 10.68
CA GLN A 533 -22.76 6.91 10.43
C GLN A 533 -23.79 6.57 9.37
N GLY A 534 -25.06 6.77 9.68
CA GLY A 534 -26.16 6.63 8.73
C GLY A 534 -26.31 7.84 7.82
N SER A 535 -27.16 7.72 6.79
CA SER A 535 -27.49 8.83 5.87
C SER A 535 -28.22 10.01 6.53
N ASP A 536 -28.76 9.79 7.71
CA ASP A 536 -29.38 10.80 8.59
C ASP A 536 -28.34 11.52 9.48
N GLY A 537 -27.06 11.20 9.32
CA GLY A 537 -25.97 11.76 10.14
C GLY A 537 -25.85 11.15 11.53
N ILE A 538 -26.74 10.24 11.92
CA ILE A 538 -26.73 9.61 13.25
C ILE A 538 -25.75 8.46 13.29
N PHE A 539 -24.90 8.43 14.32
CA PHE A 539 -23.98 7.33 14.57
C PHE A 539 -24.71 6.13 15.18
N ARG A 540 -24.39 4.94 14.67
CA ARG A 540 -24.94 3.64 15.09
C ARG A 540 -23.81 2.72 15.47
N GLN A 541 -24.14 1.70 16.27
CA GLN A 541 -23.17 0.69 16.65
C GLN A 541 -22.79 -0.22 15.48
N PRO A 542 -21.53 -0.67 15.42
CA PRO A 542 -21.08 -1.69 14.47
C PRO A 542 -21.65 -3.07 14.84
N ASN A 543 -21.36 -4.07 14.02
CA ASN A 543 -21.70 -5.46 14.30
C ASN A 543 -20.53 -6.16 15.04
N PRO A 544 -20.58 -6.36 16.37
CA PRO A 544 -19.53 -7.03 17.10
C PRO A 544 -19.52 -8.56 16.91
N ASN A 545 -20.53 -9.13 16.23
CA ASN A 545 -20.69 -10.57 16.04
C ASN A 545 -20.15 -11.08 14.69
N LEU A 546 -19.29 -10.29 14.04
CA LEU A 546 -18.67 -10.69 12.78
C LEU A 546 -17.87 -11.99 12.94
N GLN A 547 -18.08 -12.92 11.99
CA GLN A 547 -17.36 -14.19 11.91
C GLN A 547 -16.11 -14.05 11.05
N PRO A 548 -15.03 -14.83 11.32
CA PRO A 548 -13.86 -14.84 10.47
C PRO A 548 -14.17 -15.28 9.05
N GLU A 549 -13.52 -14.64 8.05
CA GLU A 549 -13.50 -15.16 6.69
C GLU A 549 -12.74 -16.49 6.66
N ARG A 550 -13.31 -17.48 5.99
CA ARG A 550 -12.68 -18.78 5.72
C ARG A 550 -12.37 -18.87 4.24
N VAL A 551 -11.11 -18.88 3.91
CA VAL A 551 -10.61 -18.88 2.53
C VAL A 551 -10.06 -20.25 2.19
N LEU A 552 -10.51 -20.82 1.08
CA LEU A 552 -9.89 -21.98 0.44
C LEU A 552 -9.32 -21.51 -0.90
N SER A 553 -8.01 -21.62 -1.06
CA SER A 553 -7.31 -21.18 -2.26
C SER A 553 -6.58 -22.33 -2.90
N SER A 554 -6.64 -22.40 -4.24
CA SER A 554 -5.89 -23.35 -5.06
C SER A 554 -5.27 -22.63 -6.25
N GLU A 555 -4.06 -23.06 -6.65
CA GLU A 555 -3.35 -22.54 -7.81
C GLU A 555 -2.62 -23.68 -8.53
N LEU A 556 -2.68 -23.66 -9.87
CA LEU A 556 -1.79 -24.42 -10.74
C LEU A 556 -0.96 -23.42 -11.56
N ALA A 557 0.33 -23.32 -11.25
CA ALA A 557 1.28 -22.49 -11.96
C ALA A 557 2.13 -23.36 -12.90
N ILE A 558 2.18 -22.99 -14.17
CA ILE A 558 3.00 -23.63 -15.21
C ILE A 558 3.99 -22.58 -15.68
N GLU A 559 5.26 -22.78 -15.39
CA GLU A 559 6.34 -21.89 -15.78
C GLU A 559 7.27 -22.56 -16.78
N ARG A 560 7.64 -21.82 -17.82
CA ARG A 560 8.68 -22.21 -18.76
C ARG A 560 9.81 -21.22 -18.71
N ALA A 561 11.00 -21.68 -18.38
CA ALA A 561 12.23 -20.90 -18.54
C ALA A 561 12.51 -20.67 -20.02
N LEU A 562 12.85 -19.45 -20.39
CA LEU A 562 13.32 -19.03 -21.69
C LEU A 562 14.80 -18.72 -21.60
N ASP A 563 15.49 -18.62 -22.75
CA ASP A 563 16.78 -17.95 -22.75
C ASP A 563 16.60 -16.50 -22.27
N LYS A 564 17.21 -16.14 -21.14
CA LYS A 564 17.10 -14.85 -20.45
C LYS A 564 15.65 -14.43 -20.16
N GLY A 565 14.89 -15.27 -19.49
CA GLY A 565 13.54 -14.92 -19.10
C GLY A 565 12.64 -16.10 -18.78
N LYS A 566 11.34 -15.84 -18.67
CA LYS A 566 10.32 -16.86 -18.39
C LYS A 566 8.93 -16.48 -18.90
N VAL A 567 8.12 -17.48 -19.13
CA VAL A 567 6.67 -17.37 -19.31
C VAL A 567 5.99 -18.21 -18.24
N ARG A 568 4.98 -17.66 -17.57
CA ARG A 568 4.16 -18.37 -16.59
C ARG A 568 2.68 -18.22 -16.92
N VAL A 569 1.95 -19.32 -16.79
CA VAL A 569 0.49 -19.36 -16.76
C VAL A 569 0.06 -19.86 -15.39
N SER A 570 -0.77 -19.10 -14.68
CA SER A 570 -1.37 -19.51 -13.40
C SER A 570 -2.88 -19.62 -13.55
N LEU A 571 -3.43 -20.78 -13.18
CA LEU A 571 -4.86 -21.01 -13.00
C LEU A 571 -5.14 -20.97 -11.50
N PHE A 572 -6.06 -20.13 -11.05
CA PHE A 572 -6.34 -19.99 -9.61
C PHE A 572 -7.83 -19.96 -9.31
N GLN A 573 -8.18 -20.47 -8.14
CA GLN A 573 -9.52 -20.36 -7.57
C GLN A 573 -9.43 -20.09 -6.08
N GLU A 574 -10.33 -19.21 -5.60
CA GLU A 574 -10.48 -18.85 -4.20
C GLU A 574 -11.96 -18.83 -3.85
N ASP A 575 -12.34 -19.64 -2.86
CA ASP A 575 -13.67 -19.67 -2.26
C ASP A 575 -13.57 -19.02 -0.86
N VAL A 576 -14.33 -17.96 -0.63
CA VAL A 576 -14.39 -17.25 0.65
C VAL A 576 -15.78 -17.43 1.26
N SER A 577 -15.85 -18.07 2.43
CA SER A 577 -17.06 -18.13 3.24
C SER A 577 -17.00 -17.08 4.33
N ASN A 578 -18.16 -16.50 4.69
CA ASN A 578 -18.29 -15.40 5.64
C ASN A 578 -17.46 -14.16 5.23
N ALA A 579 -17.39 -13.84 3.94
CA ALA A 579 -16.63 -12.71 3.44
C ALA A 579 -17.06 -11.39 4.11
N LEU A 580 -16.11 -10.64 4.69
CA LEU A 580 -16.37 -9.38 5.37
C LEU A 580 -16.35 -8.24 4.35
N ILE A 581 -17.53 -7.85 3.90
CA ILE A 581 -17.70 -6.81 2.88
C ILE A 581 -18.63 -5.73 3.42
N SER A 582 -18.24 -4.46 3.22
CA SER A 582 -19.15 -3.34 3.50
C SER A 582 -20.29 -3.35 2.50
N GLN A 583 -21.50 -3.38 3.01
CA GLN A 583 -22.72 -3.30 2.20
C GLN A 583 -23.67 -2.25 2.75
N THR A 584 -24.42 -1.63 1.85
CA THR A 584 -25.44 -0.65 2.20
C THR A 584 -26.73 -1.38 2.52
N ALA A 585 -27.30 -1.10 3.67
CA ALA A 585 -28.62 -1.59 4.07
C ALA A 585 -29.55 -0.43 4.42
N THR A 586 -30.82 -0.59 4.13
CA THR A 586 -31.87 0.37 4.53
C THR A 586 -32.53 -0.15 5.80
N LEU A 587 -32.36 0.60 6.89
CA LEU A 587 -32.97 0.33 8.20
C LEU A 587 -34.17 1.28 8.39
N GLY A 588 -35.36 0.83 8.07
CA GLY A 588 -36.52 1.70 7.95
C GLY A 588 -36.38 2.68 6.78
N THR A 589 -36.30 3.98 7.06
CA THR A 589 -36.04 5.05 6.06
C THR A 589 -34.56 5.43 5.97
N VAL A 590 -33.69 4.87 6.82
CA VAL A 590 -32.28 5.25 6.95
C VAL A 590 -31.39 4.29 6.18
N VAL A 591 -30.57 4.85 5.29
CA VAL A 591 -29.52 4.10 4.57
C VAL A 591 -28.24 4.16 5.36
N SER A 592 -27.65 2.99 5.66
CA SER A 592 -26.36 2.88 6.36
C SER A 592 -25.47 1.87 5.64
N SER A 593 -24.18 2.15 5.60
CA SER A 593 -23.18 1.21 5.08
C SER A 593 -22.33 0.71 6.23
N TYR A 594 -22.26 -0.60 6.40
CA TYR A 594 -21.48 -1.24 7.46
C TYR A 594 -20.99 -2.62 7.03
N THR A 595 -19.93 -3.11 7.68
CA THR A 595 -19.37 -4.41 7.36
C THR A 595 -20.26 -5.53 7.89
N GLN A 596 -20.52 -6.51 7.01
CA GLN A 596 -21.28 -7.72 7.33
C GLN A 596 -20.60 -8.96 6.72
N ASN A 597 -20.93 -10.14 7.24
CA ASN A 597 -20.56 -11.39 6.60
C ASN A 597 -21.46 -11.66 5.40
N ILE A 598 -20.84 -11.84 4.24
CA ILE A 598 -21.46 -12.40 3.04
C ILE A 598 -21.23 -13.91 3.06
N ASP A 599 -22.30 -14.71 2.85
CA ASP A 599 -22.24 -16.15 3.06
C ASP A 599 -21.12 -16.81 2.24
N LYS A 600 -21.04 -16.47 0.94
CA LYS A 600 -20.02 -17.06 0.06
C LYS A 600 -19.71 -16.18 -1.14
N THR A 601 -18.42 -16.03 -1.44
CA THR A 601 -17.92 -15.51 -2.71
C THR A 601 -16.94 -16.50 -3.35
N ARG A 602 -16.79 -16.44 -4.68
CA ARG A 602 -15.80 -17.21 -5.43
C ARG A 602 -15.10 -16.30 -6.42
N GLN A 603 -13.77 -16.38 -6.45
CA GLN A 603 -12.90 -15.78 -7.43
C GLN A 603 -12.12 -16.88 -8.13
N ARG A 604 -12.16 -16.91 -9.46
CA ARG A 604 -11.36 -17.83 -10.28
C ARG A 604 -10.81 -17.11 -11.49
N GLY A 605 -9.64 -17.49 -11.92
CA GLY A 605 -9.04 -16.78 -13.03
C GLY A 605 -7.82 -17.45 -13.64
N VAL A 606 -7.32 -16.75 -14.64
CA VAL A 606 -6.11 -17.11 -15.38
C VAL A 606 -5.19 -15.89 -15.41
N GLU A 607 -3.91 -16.12 -15.16
CA GLU A 607 -2.87 -15.10 -15.28
C GLU A 607 -1.77 -15.59 -16.20
N LEU A 608 -1.40 -14.75 -17.17
CA LEU A 608 -0.22 -14.93 -18.03
C LEU A 608 0.82 -13.86 -17.62
N VAL A 609 2.06 -14.29 -17.41
CA VAL A 609 3.20 -13.41 -17.15
C VAL A 609 4.32 -13.76 -18.13
N LEU A 610 4.90 -12.71 -18.75
CA LEU A 610 6.08 -12.79 -19.61
C LEU A 610 7.16 -11.88 -19.04
N GLN A 611 8.36 -12.42 -18.91
CA GLN A 611 9.59 -11.67 -18.61
C GLN A 611 10.65 -12.13 -19.61
N LYS A 612 11.24 -11.21 -20.35
CA LYS A 612 12.21 -11.54 -21.39
C LYS A 612 13.21 -10.41 -21.60
N ASP A 613 14.48 -10.69 -21.33
CA ASP A 613 15.60 -9.84 -21.73
C ASP A 613 16.02 -10.15 -23.14
N ASP A 614 16.61 -9.18 -23.83
CA ASP A 614 17.01 -9.27 -25.24
C ASP A 614 15.87 -9.82 -26.14
N ALA A 615 14.64 -9.31 -25.91
CA ALA A 615 13.41 -9.92 -26.44
C ALA A 615 13.34 -9.97 -27.98
N LEU A 616 13.64 -8.86 -28.67
CA LEU A 616 13.64 -8.74 -30.12
C LEU A 616 15.00 -8.25 -30.64
N ILE A 617 15.64 -7.40 -29.86
CA ILE A 617 16.98 -6.86 -30.09
C ILE A 617 17.75 -6.87 -28.78
N ARG A 618 19.07 -6.90 -28.87
CA ARG A 618 19.94 -6.83 -27.70
C ARG A 618 19.67 -5.52 -26.91
N GLY A 619 19.55 -5.66 -25.59
CA GLY A 619 19.26 -4.56 -24.67
C GLY A 619 17.78 -4.23 -24.52
N LEU A 620 16.85 -4.89 -25.22
CA LEU A 620 15.40 -4.71 -25.02
C LEU A 620 14.85 -5.73 -24.04
N GLU A 621 14.45 -5.27 -22.87
CA GLU A 621 13.71 -6.02 -21.87
C GLU A 621 12.20 -5.82 -22.05
N ILE A 622 11.42 -6.89 -22.05
CA ILE A 622 9.95 -6.88 -22.08
C ILE A 622 9.41 -7.61 -20.87
N ASN A 623 8.54 -6.92 -20.11
CA ASN A 623 7.76 -7.49 -19.00
C ASN A 623 6.29 -7.24 -19.28
N GLY A 624 5.48 -8.30 -19.21
CA GLY A 624 4.05 -8.20 -19.46
C GLY A 624 3.24 -9.11 -18.58
N SER A 625 2.03 -8.70 -18.27
CA SER A 625 1.05 -9.54 -17.59
C SER A 625 -0.35 -9.31 -18.15
N LEU A 626 -1.15 -10.38 -18.16
CA LEU A 626 -2.57 -10.35 -18.49
C LEU A 626 -3.31 -11.26 -17.52
N THR A 627 -4.32 -10.72 -16.84
CA THR A 627 -5.10 -11.49 -15.87
C THR A 627 -6.58 -11.33 -16.15
N TYR A 628 -7.29 -12.45 -16.15
CA TYR A 628 -8.76 -12.55 -16.16
C TYR A 628 -9.25 -13.09 -14.83
N VAL A 629 -10.29 -12.48 -14.25
CA VAL A 629 -10.90 -12.90 -12.98
C VAL A 629 -12.43 -12.89 -13.09
N ASP A 630 -13.05 -14.05 -12.91
CA ASP A 630 -14.49 -14.16 -12.66
C ASP A 630 -14.73 -14.20 -11.15
N ALA A 631 -15.11 -13.06 -10.57
CA ALA A 631 -15.35 -12.90 -9.14
C ALA A 631 -16.86 -12.73 -8.89
N ARG A 632 -17.49 -13.66 -8.15
CA ARG A 632 -18.93 -13.70 -7.93
C ARG A 632 -19.33 -13.87 -6.47
N ILE A 633 -20.44 -13.23 -6.11
CA ILE A 633 -21.18 -13.49 -4.88
C ILE A 633 -22.08 -14.72 -5.13
N LEU A 634 -21.87 -15.80 -4.38
CA LEU A 634 -22.63 -17.04 -4.51
C LEU A 634 -23.75 -17.19 -3.46
N GLY A 635 -23.66 -16.46 -2.35
CA GLY A 635 -24.67 -16.41 -1.29
C GLY A 635 -24.51 -15.14 -0.47
N ASN A 636 -25.61 -14.49 -0.09
CA ASN A 636 -25.63 -13.29 0.75
C ASN A 636 -27.00 -13.14 1.41
N SER A 637 -27.23 -13.90 2.48
CA SER A 637 -28.48 -13.88 3.25
C SER A 637 -28.68 -12.58 4.04
N SER A 638 -27.58 -11.84 4.31
CA SER A 638 -27.62 -10.55 5.02
C SER A 638 -28.05 -9.37 4.14
N PHE A 639 -28.10 -9.55 2.81
CA PHE A 639 -28.53 -8.49 1.89
C PHE A 639 -30.04 -8.46 1.74
N VAL A 640 -30.66 -7.40 2.25
CA VAL A 640 -32.10 -7.20 2.17
C VAL A 640 -32.40 -6.03 1.23
N SER A 641 -33.06 -6.30 0.11
CA SER A 641 -33.50 -5.30 -0.85
C SER A 641 -34.82 -5.76 -1.48
N ALA A 642 -35.78 -4.82 -1.68
CA ALA A 642 -37.02 -5.10 -2.35
C ALA A 642 -36.91 -5.13 -3.90
N THR A 643 -35.83 -4.57 -4.44
CA THR A 643 -35.72 -4.27 -5.88
C THR A 643 -34.47 -4.85 -6.56
N SER A 644 -33.48 -5.37 -5.78
CA SER A 644 -32.24 -5.89 -6.32
C SER A 644 -31.78 -7.16 -5.61
N THR A 645 -30.87 -7.89 -6.23
CA THR A 645 -30.20 -9.07 -5.65
C THR A 645 -28.70 -8.91 -5.74
N SER A 646 -27.99 -9.47 -4.76
CA SER A 646 -26.52 -9.53 -4.76
C SER A 646 -25.98 -10.89 -5.25
N VAL A 647 -26.78 -11.95 -5.17
CA VAL A 647 -26.36 -13.30 -5.59
C VAL A 647 -26.20 -13.35 -7.10
N GLY A 648 -25.09 -13.91 -7.58
CA GLY A 648 -24.70 -13.96 -8.99
C GLY A 648 -24.00 -12.68 -9.49
N LYS A 649 -24.02 -11.61 -8.71
CA LYS A 649 -23.34 -10.34 -9.03
C LYS A 649 -21.83 -10.44 -8.84
N ARG A 650 -21.10 -9.50 -9.44
CA ARG A 650 -19.64 -9.42 -9.27
C ARG A 650 -19.29 -8.99 -7.85
N THR A 651 -18.26 -9.59 -7.31
CA THR A 651 -17.67 -9.14 -6.04
C THR A 651 -17.18 -7.70 -6.18
N PRO A 652 -17.52 -6.79 -5.26
CA PRO A 652 -17.12 -5.40 -5.33
C PRO A 652 -15.60 -5.22 -5.42
N TYR A 653 -15.17 -4.21 -6.19
CA TYR A 653 -13.80 -3.75 -6.35
C TYR A 653 -12.82 -4.72 -7.02
N VAL A 654 -13.27 -5.82 -7.60
CA VAL A 654 -12.44 -6.77 -8.35
C VAL A 654 -12.70 -6.61 -9.86
N PRO A 655 -11.71 -6.14 -10.65
CA PRO A 655 -11.88 -6.01 -12.10
C PRO A 655 -11.84 -7.37 -12.79
N GLU A 656 -12.53 -7.48 -13.91
CA GLU A 656 -12.52 -8.70 -14.71
C GLU A 656 -11.20 -8.91 -15.43
N TRP A 657 -10.63 -7.83 -15.93
CA TRP A 657 -9.37 -7.87 -16.69
C TRP A 657 -8.39 -6.85 -16.15
N ARG A 658 -7.13 -7.26 -16.07
CA ARG A 658 -5.98 -6.39 -15.86
C ARG A 658 -4.86 -6.76 -16.81
N ALA A 659 -4.12 -5.77 -17.28
CA ALA A 659 -2.91 -6.00 -18.06
C ALA A 659 -1.85 -4.93 -17.76
N THR A 660 -0.59 -5.33 -17.83
CA THR A 660 0.57 -4.45 -17.83
C THR A 660 1.52 -4.89 -18.93
N LEU A 661 2.17 -3.93 -19.57
CA LEU A 661 3.24 -4.18 -20.54
C LEU A 661 4.29 -3.10 -20.38
N VAL A 662 5.53 -3.49 -20.16
CA VAL A 662 6.68 -2.59 -19.99
C VAL A 662 7.77 -3.05 -20.95
N GLY A 663 8.22 -2.15 -21.81
CA GLY A 663 9.39 -2.31 -22.65
C GLY A 663 10.48 -1.34 -22.22
N THR A 664 11.67 -1.83 -21.87
CA THR A 664 12.83 -1.02 -21.50
C THR A 664 13.99 -1.33 -22.43
N TYR A 665 14.43 -0.35 -23.18
CA TYR A 665 15.57 -0.47 -24.08
C TYR A 665 16.82 0.19 -23.50
N ARG A 666 17.88 -0.59 -23.34
CA ARG A 666 19.21 -0.15 -22.87
C ARG A 666 20.22 -0.37 -23.99
N PRO A 667 20.47 0.65 -24.85
CA PRO A 667 21.46 0.53 -25.92
C PRO A 667 22.88 0.36 -25.39
N ASP A 668 23.15 0.90 -24.20
CA ASP A 668 24.41 0.87 -23.48
C ASP A 668 24.17 0.96 -21.95
N ASP A 669 25.23 1.05 -21.16
CA ASP A 669 25.18 1.14 -19.70
C ASP A 669 24.72 2.51 -19.17
N LYS A 670 24.60 3.53 -20.03
CA LYS A 670 24.26 4.90 -19.64
C LYS A 670 22.78 5.20 -19.80
N TRP A 671 22.13 4.68 -20.84
CA TRP A 671 20.77 5.01 -21.22
C TRP A 671 19.78 3.89 -20.91
N ALA A 672 18.62 4.26 -20.37
CA ALA A 672 17.46 3.40 -20.31
C ALA A 672 16.22 4.18 -20.79
N TYR A 673 15.55 3.64 -21.80
CA TYR A 673 14.31 4.16 -22.38
C TYR A 673 13.18 3.20 -22.05
N THR A 674 12.19 3.64 -21.29
CA THR A 674 11.05 2.82 -20.90
C THR A 674 9.75 3.39 -21.45
N LEU A 675 8.94 2.50 -22.01
CA LEU A 675 7.53 2.73 -22.33
C LEU A 675 6.70 1.68 -21.64
N ALA A 676 5.67 2.09 -20.90
CA ALA A 676 4.80 1.21 -20.15
C ALA A 676 3.33 1.48 -20.45
N GLY A 677 2.52 0.43 -20.43
CA GLY A 677 1.07 0.50 -20.55
C GLY A 677 0.38 -0.27 -19.45
N ARG A 678 -0.73 0.27 -18.93
CA ARG A 678 -1.57 -0.37 -17.91
C ARG A 678 -3.03 -0.31 -18.31
N TYR A 679 -3.71 -1.45 -18.16
CA TYR A 679 -5.15 -1.58 -18.35
C TYR A 679 -5.81 -2.14 -17.10
N SER A 680 -6.95 -1.59 -16.73
CA SER A 680 -7.88 -2.19 -15.79
C SER A 680 -9.29 -2.11 -16.34
N GLY A 681 -9.99 -3.24 -16.30
CA GLY A 681 -11.41 -3.27 -16.56
C GLY A 681 -12.20 -2.53 -15.50
N ARG A 682 -13.47 -2.29 -15.78
CA ARG A 682 -14.42 -1.67 -14.87
C ARG A 682 -14.55 -2.44 -13.55
N LEU A 683 -14.80 -1.70 -12.47
CA LEU A 683 -15.14 -2.22 -11.14
C LEU A 683 -16.61 -1.88 -10.81
N TYR A 684 -17.18 -2.63 -9.86
CA TYR A 684 -18.40 -2.27 -9.15
C TYR A 684 -18.08 -2.01 -7.68
N SER A 685 -18.75 -1.04 -7.06
CA SER A 685 -18.56 -0.72 -5.65
C SER A 685 -19.67 -1.26 -4.75
N THR A 686 -20.80 -1.66 -5.32
CA THR A 686 -21.97 -2.17 -4.60
C THR A 686 -22.13 -3.67 -4.81
N VAL A 687 -22.68 -4.37 -3.81
CA VAL A 687 -22.87 -5.84 -3.87
C VAL A 687 -23.93 -6.27 -4.88
N ASP A 688 -24.86 -5.37 -5.25
CA ASP A 688 -25.88 -5.59 -6.27
C ASP A 688 -25.50 -5.05 -7.65
N ASN A 689 -24.30 -4.45 -7.78
CA ASN A 689 -23.76 -3.86 -9.00
C ASN A 689 -24.69 -2.82 -9.66
N ASN A 690 -25.40 -2.03 -8.86
CA ASN A 690 -26.30 -1.00 -9.37
C ASN A 690 -25.57 0.31 -9.77
N ASP A 691 -24.29 0.43 -9.49
CA ASP A 691 -23.41 1.52 -9.90
C ASP A 691 -22.98 1.34 -11.38
N VAL A 692 -23.99 1.46 -12.26
CA VAL A 692 -23.85 1.16 -13.70
C VAL A 692 -23.24 2.29 -14.52
N ASN A 693 -23.23 3.52 -14.00
CA ASN A 693 -22.69 4.67 -14.71
C ASN A 693 -21.18 4.82 -14.47
N THR A 694 -20.46 5.12 -15.54
CA THR A 694 -19.01 5.34 -15.54
C THR A 694 -18.69 6.80 -15.84
N HIS A 695 -17.45 7.19 -15.74
CA HIS A 695 -16.94 8.55 -16.04
C HIS A 695 -17.66 9.62 -15.20
N THR A 696 -17.85 9.30 -13.93
CA THR A 696 -18.48 10.19 -12.95
C THR A 696 -17.85 10.01 -11.57
N TYR A 697 -17.94 11.04 -10.76
CA TYR A 697 -17.54 10.98 -9.36
C TYR A 697 -18.26 9.86 -8.62
N GLN A 698 -17.53 9.10 -7.81
CA GLN A 698 -17.93 7.85 -7.14
C GLN A 698 -18.15 6.65 -8.06
N GLY A 699 -17.99 6.80 -9.37
CA GLY A 699 -17.95 5.70 -10.32
C GLY A 699 -16.57 5.03 -10.39
N PHE A 700 -16.51 3.90 -11.11
CA PHE A 700 -15.27 3.16 -11.34
C PHE A 700 -15.12 2.85 -12.83
N ASP A 701 -14.19 3.53 -13.46
CA ASP A 701 -13.95 3.41 -14.90
C ASP A 701 -13.08 2.22 -15.26
N SER A 702 -13.22 1.76 -16.49
CA SER A 702 -12.14 1.08 -17.19
C SER A 702 -11.15 2.13 -17.72
N TYR A 703 -9.86 1.82 -17.70
CA TYR A 703 -8.86 2.72 -18.21
C TYR A 703 -7.71 1.99 -18.90
N VAL A 704 -7.12 2.67 -19.89
CA VAL A 704 -5.81 2.38 -20.46
C VAL A 704 -4.98 3.64 -20.27
N VAL A 705 -3.81 3.53 -19.68
CA VAL A 705 -2.84 4.63 -19.52
C VAL A 705 -1.45 4.17 -19.97
N PHE A 706 -0.70 5.09 -20.54
CA PHE A 706 0.66 4.89 -20.98
C PHE A 706 1.58 5.85 -20.24
N ASP A 707 2.73 5.34 -19.83
CA ASP A 707 3.75 6.06 -19.09
C ASP A 707 5.10 5.90 -19.84
N ALA A 708 5.98 6.90 -19.74
CA ALA A 708 7.33 6.81 -20.29
C ALA A 708 8.35 7.37 -19.30
N ARG A 709 9.58 6.84 -19.39
CA ARG A 709 10.72 7.30 -18.61
C ARG A 709 12.00 7.17 -19.44
N VAL A 710 12.86 8.17 -19.35
CA VAL A 710 14.22 8.12 -19.87
C VAL A 710 15.16 8.41 -18.72
N ARG A 711 16.08 7.47 -18.44
CA ARG A 711 17.14 7.64 -17.46
C ARG A 711 18.48 7.73 -18.17
N TYR A 712 19.35 8.62 -17.69
CA TYR A 712 20.70 8.81 -18.17
C TYR A 712 21.70 8.85 -17.02
N LYS A 713 22.72 7.99 -17.07
CA LYS A 713 23.89 8.03 -16.20
C LYS A 713 24.92 8.96 -16.83
N ILE A 714 25.07 10.16 -16.29
CA ILE A 714 26.00 11.18 -16.77
C ILE A 714 27.44 10.65 -16.59
N ASP A 715 27.73 10.18 -15.38
CA ASP A 715 28.97 9.53 -15.00
C ASP A 715 28.76 8.50 -13.88
N LYS A 716 29.81 8.09 -13.15
CA LYS A 716 29.73 7.15 -12.05
C LYS A 716 28.98 7.68 -10.80
N HIS A 717 28.87 9.00 -10.69
CA HIS A 717 28.25 9.68 -9.54
C HIS A 717 26.87 10.27 -9.90
N TRP A 718 26.76 10.91 -11.05
CA TRP A 718 25.55 11.63 -11.45
C TRP A 718 24.64 10.80 -12.33
N SER A 719 23.37 10.79 -12.00
CA SER A 719 22.31 10.30 -12.89
C SER A 719 21.11 11.23 -12.87
N THR A 720 20.40 11.28 -14.00
CA THR A 720 19.17 12.05 -14.16
C THR A 720 18.11 11.23 -14.86
N ALA A 721 16.85 11.57 -14.64
CA ALA A 721 15.75 10.99 -15.40
C ALA A 721 14.67 12.04 -15.66
N VAL A 722 13.98 11.86 -16.76
CA VAL A 722 12.75 12.57 -17.09
C VAL A 722 11.67 11.55 -17.41
N GLY A 723 10.44 11.84 -17.02
CA GLY A 723 9.35 10.91 -17.22
C GLY A 723 8.01 11.61 -17.41
N ILE A 724 7.06 10.85 -17.87
CA ILE A 724 5.68 11.27 -18.04
C ILE A 724 4.76 10.11 -17.72
N ASP A 725 3.87 10.30 -16.78
CA ASP A 725 2.76 9.38 -16.51
C ASP A 725 1.50 9.87 -17.21
N ASN A 726 0.68 8.91 -17.68
CA ASN A 726 -0.57 9.18 -18.38
C ASN A 726 -0.36 10.09 -19.62
N ILE A 727 0.50 9.65 -20.55
CA ILE A 727 0.87 10.39 -21.77
C ILE A 727 -0.35 10.90 -22.55
N THR A 728 -1.39 10.07 -22.63
CA THR A 728 -2.62 10.37 -23.37
C THR A 728 -3.55 11.35 -22.65
N ASN A 729 -3.18 11.79 -21.44
CA ASN A 729 -4.00 12.64 -20.59
C ASN A 729 -5.41 12.08 -20.34
N LYS A 730 -5.50 10.76 -20.16
CA LYS A 730 -6.78 10.09 -19.88
C LYS A 730 -7.31 10.54 -18.53
N ASP A 731 -8.52 11.07 -18.49
CA ASP A 731 -9.30 11.31 -17.31
C ASP A 731 -10.14 10.07 -16.96
N TYR A 732 -10.10 9.65 -15.71
CA TYR A 732 -10.86 8.50 -15.20
C TYR A 732 -11.09 8.59 -13.70
N PHE A 733 -12.10 7.87 -13.25
CA PHE A 733 -12.47 7.76 -11.84
C PHE A 733 -12.26 6.34 -11.32
N LEU A 734 -11.67 6.23 -10.13
CA LEU A 734 -11.76 5.06 -9.27
C LEU A 734 -12.33 5.52 -7.92
N PHE A 735 -13.60 5.86 -7.91
CA PHE A 735 -14.35 6.63 -6.92
C PHE A 735 -13.97 8.12 -6.92
N HIS A 736 -12.71 8.44 -6.78
CA HIS A 736 -12.11 9.77 -6.88
C HIS A 736 -11.60 10.02 -8.30
N PRO A 737 -11.46 11.28 -8.74
CA PRO A 737 -10.71 11.58 -9.95
C PRO A 737 -9.23 11.18 -9.75
N PHE A 738 -8.66 10.54 -10.74
CA PHE A 738 -7.25 10.11 -10.72
C PHE A 738 -6.34 11.14 -11.41
N PRO A 739 -5.02 11.12 -11.09
CA PRO A 739 -4.05 12.01 -11.70
C PRO A 739 -4.08 11.94 -13.23
N GLN A 740 -4.16 13.12 -13.85
CA GLN A 740 -4.04 13.28 -15.27
C GLN A 740 -2.54 13.32 -15.66
N ARG A 741 -2.18 13.82 -16.85
CA ARG A 741 -0.81 13.83 -17.30
C ARG A 741 0.12 14.49 -16.30
N THR A 742 1.18 13.77 -15.91
CA THR A 742 2.15 14.22 -14.92
C THR A 742 3.56 14.11 -15.49
N LEU A 743 4.29 15.21 -15.49
CA LEU A 743 5.69 15.27 -15.89
C LEU A 743 6.58 15.10 -14.66
N PHE A 744 7.68 14.37 -14.79
CA PHE A 744 8.67 14.11 -13.74
C PHE A 744 10.07 14.51 -14.19
N ALA A 745 10.86 15.02 -13.25
CA ALA A 745 12.29 15.19 -13.42
C ALA A 745 13.02 14.76 -12.14
N GLU A 746 14.14 14.08 -12.31
CA GLU A 746 14.97 13.53 -11.23
C GLU A 746 16.42 13.87 -11.46
N LEU A 747 17.12 14.23 -10.39
CA LEU A 747 18.57 14.34 -10.34
C LEU A 747 19.08 13.62 -9.10
N LYS A 748 20.06 12.73 -9.28
CA LYS A 748 20.67 11.94 -8.20
C LYS A 748 22.19 12.04 -8.27
N TYR A 749 22.80 12.13 -7.09
CA TYR A 749 24.25 12.04 -6.90
C TYR A 749 24.57 10.89 -5.94
N ASP A 750 25.41 9.97 -6.36
CA ASP A 750 25.97 8.88 -5.55
C ASP A 750 27.45 9.18 -5.29
N PHE A 751 27.88 9.16 -4.01
CA PHE A 751 29.25 9.50 -3.57
C PHE A 751 30.24 8.36 -3.82
#